data_21d64676e7078697dd2a233bc0a67a9b
#
_entry.id   21d64676e7078697dd2a233bc0a67a9b
#
_cell.length_a   1.000
_cell.length_b   1.000
_cell.length_c   1.000
_cell.angle_alpha   90.00
_cell.angle_beta   90.00
_cell.angle_gamma   90.00
#
_symmetry.space_group_name_H-M   'P 1'
#
loop_
_entity.id
_entity.type
_entity.pdbx_description
1 polymer ?
#
loop_
_entity_poly.entity_id
_entity_poly.type
_entity_poly.pdbx_seq_one_letter_code
_entity_poly.pdbx_strand_id
1 'polypeptide(L)'
;MKQIVIILGLLLLIMSVAEAQPIPGTETDSVEIQFRNPPIDCWPHTRWWWPGNPVSKEEITWELEQMRSHGIRGVEQITMGPVFEKGNIPYLSDEYLEMLKHTVKEAKRLGMEVSLNFGGPGWIIGGNWVKEEDKSKDMVPTSVVLEGNQLFSGNLPNGLTKTKRSWEHYEPKLDGTETLLAVMAGKVERDGKINEKSLVNLTDLVSGNKISWKVPEGEWRLIAFWLKKNGISNAVDHFSKKAMEEYCNYLGGKFYSAFGDEFGKTVESLFADSFELANLASGMNWSTGLLEEFKKEKGYELTPYLPAIWWEVGDVSPKIRYDVNEFLHHTGMNVFFKTFLGWCEAHHIQGRIQAYGFNTDNIEASGMTHIPEMEITAGEKDAADWFDTRIGPKQYVASGAHIYGRKVVSAEVYTFIHWERYRATLEELKIASDGYLLAGATKFYNHGFSYSPERIVSPTRSIGFAAYIHPQNVWWNYYPKLAEYIARCSYLLRQGDFAPDIALYSPLANQWAINVLNPRKWTREFDWGELGKLLISNGYNYDLINDDALQNLAKIDDGNIHIRNMKYKVLILPNVETIPLKTLQFIEKYVDQGGIVIALERLPEKSTGLANYMQSDEEVRALSNHIFKIPKRENGNILDPYGLREPKMEAGISMNPYGKGRTYQINNVIDRTIWWDKRSSTLDPFLETIRTHLAPDFGIDFAAEGLRKNEGLTFIHRKLGERDIYFVSNIQEIESAIPVTFRVKNKMIRKWNPYTGEITPVLSFSEVKDGIKVPLKLAPYESLFLEFSPGEPQTYVNKTDFEQITEAGKSEITASATHNGTYFSTVHSGKSENEISTVVSGIPAAYQVSGKWKMELKGVDFPLFSKQTDYLYSWVDDPLTRNFSGTGRYEISFKVPSEYIRKELKLFLDLGKVGNVAEVILNDQNVGTTWMRGQKLDITKAVKEGENKIVVLVTNTLINLISAMKEAPPVSEDLVPEFGRGAVKYEIPREFGFKPLPASGLIGPVQIIPIKVVSFKF
;
A
#
# COMPACT_ATOMS: atom_id res chain seq x y z
N MET A 1 -18.05 29.61 -58.26
CA MET A 1 -18.94 30.13 -57.20
C MET A 1 -19.23 29.11 -56.07
N LYS A 2 -19.28 27.81 -56.26
CA LYS A 2 -19.51 26.82 -55.17
C LYS A 2 -18.29 26.58 -54.27
N GLN A 3 -17.08 26.83 -54.72
CA GLN A 3 -15.84 26.70 -53.92
C GLN A 3 -15.55 27.90 -53.03
N ILE A 4 -16.03 29.10 -53.39
CA ILE A 4 -15.83 30.33 -52.62
C ILE A 4 -16.80 30.37 -51.40
N VAL A 5 -17.98 29.74 -51.50
CA VAL A 5 -18.95 29.67 -50.43
C VAL A 5 -18.51 28.67 -49.34
N ILE A 6 -17.77 27.60 -49.70
CA ILE A 6 -17.24 26.62 -48.73
C ILE A 6 -16.04 27.22 -47.94
N ILE A 7 -15.23 28.03 -48.56
CA ILE A 7 -14.08 28.69 -47.90
C ILE A 7 -14.57 29.83 -46.98
N LEU A 8 -15.61 30.56 -47.34
CA LEU A 8 -16.21 31.53 -46.42
C LEU A 8 -16.99 30.88 -45.26
N GLY A 9 -17.58 29.70 -45.46
CA GLY A 9 -18.25 28.93 -44.39
C GLY A 9 -17.25 28.35 -43.41
N LEU A 10 -16.06 27.89 -43.84
CA LEU A 10 -14.99 27.44 -42.96
C LEU A 10 -14.29 28.62 -42.24
N LEU A 11 -14.18 29.78 -42.85
CA LEU A 11 -13.62 30.98 -42.22
C LEU A 11 -14.56 31.61 -41.20
N LEU A 12 -15.88 31.47 -41.38
CA LEU A 12 -16.89 31.90 -40.39
C LEU A 12 -17.04 30.90 -39.23
N LEU A 13 -16.70 29.61 -39.39
CA LEU A 13 -16.60 28.64 -38.27
C LEU A 13 -15.30 28.79 -37.47
N ILE A 14 -14.24 29.33 -38.04
CA ILE A 14 -12.98 29.59 -37.34
C ILE A 14 -13.01 30.95 -36.61
N MET A 15 -13.91 31.86 -36.96
CA MET A 15 -14.06 33.17 -36.29
C MET A 15 -15.11 33.19 -35.15
N SER A 16 -15.75 32.08 -34.82
CA SER A 16 -16.69 31.98 -33.67
C SER A 16 -16.13 31.30 -32.41
N VAL A 17 -14.86 30.99 -32.41
CA VAL A 17 -14.09 30.77 -31.19
C VAL A 17 -13.26 32.01 -30.91
N ALA A 18 -13.93 33.16 -30.76
CA ALA A 18 -13.35 34.29 -30.08
C ALA A 18 -13.13 33.83 -28.61
N GLU A 19 -11.90 33.68 -28.26
CA GLU A 19 -11.48 33.61 -26.85
C GLU A 19 -12.14 34.78 -26.13
N ALA A 20 -13.16 34.48 -25.33
CA ALA A 20 -13.61 35.39 -24.31
C ALA A 20 -12.40 35.66 -23.43
N GLN A 21 -11.90 36.88 -23.46
CA GLN A 21 -10.85 37.30 -22.53
C GLN A 21 -11.32 36.98 -21.10
N PRO A 22 -10.55 36.29 -20.29
CA PRO A 22 -10.96 35.97 -18.92
C PRO A 22 -11.21 37.29 -18.17
N ILE A 23 -12.35 37.36 -17.54
CA ILE A 23 -12.67 38.41 -16.58
C ILE A 23 -11.61 38.33 -15.48
N PRO A 24 -10.91 39.44 -15.14
CA PRO A 24 -9.90 39.39 -14.08
C PRO A 24 -10.54 38.92 -12.77
N GLY A 25 -10.20 37.70 -12.30
CA GLY A 25 -10.69 37.08 -11.08
C GLY A 25 -11.16 35.62 -11.20
N THR A 26 -11.21 35.02 -12.38
CA THR A 26 -11.61 33.62 -12.59
C THR A 26 -10.63 32.88 -13.49
N GLU A 27 -9.35 32.79 -13.11
CA GLU A 27 -8.52 31.69 -13.55
C GLU A 27 -9.04 30.46 -12.84
N THR A 28 -9.82 29.63 -13.54
CA THR A 28 -10.20 28.31 -13.06
C THR A 28 -8.90 27.56 -12.78
N ASP A 29 -8.65 27.23 -11.51
CA ASP A 29 -7.40 26.60 -11.09
C ASP A 29 -7.18 25.35 -11.94
N SER A 30 -6.01 25.22 -12.55
CA SER A 30 -5.67 24.07 -13.37
C SER A 30 -5.78 22.75 -12.59
N VAL A 31 -5.63 22.79 -11.26
CA VAL A 31 -5.80 21.63 -10.36
C VAL A 31 -7.28 21.21 -10.30
N GLU A 32 -8.24 22.16 -10.31
CA GLU A 32 -9.67 21.82 -10.33
C GLU A 32 -10.08 21.12 -11.63
N ILE A 33 -9.60 21.65 -12.76
CA ILE A 33 -9.90 21.09 -14.08
C ILE A 33 -9.39 19.65 -14.16
N GLN A 34 -8.15 19.43 -13.72
CA GLN A 34 -7.52 18.11 -13.77
C GLN A 34 -8.05 17.16 -12.68
N PHE A 35 -8.56 17.66 -11.57
CA PHE A 35 -9.28 16.81 -10.61
C PHE A 35 -10.58 16.26 -11.21
N ARG A 36 -11.33 17.10 -11.96
CA ARG A 36 -12.54 16.63 -12.65
C ARG A 36 -12.24 15.70 -13.82
N ASN A 37 -11.12 15.93 -14.49
CA ASN A 37 -10.65 15.16 -15.67
C ASN A 37 -9.19 14.74 -15.48
N PRO A 38 -8.90 13.72 -14.64
CA PRO A 38 -7.54 13.35 -14.31
C PRO A 38 -6.71 12.89 -15.52
N PRO A 39 -5.39 13.22 -15.54
CA PRO A 39 -4.46 12.71 -16.53
C PRO A 39 -4.45 11.19 -16.59
N ILE A 40 -4.06 10.63 -17.73
CA ILE A 40 -4.13 9.19 -18.01
C ILE A 40 -3.37 8.34 -17.00
N ASP A 41 -2.20 8.79 -16.58
CA ASP A 41 -1.32 8.11 -15.64
C ASP A 41 -1.83 8.10 -14.18
N CYS A 42 -2.93 8.83 -13.88
CA CYS A 42 -3.64 8.79 -12.60
C CYS A 42 -4.72 7.70 -12.55
N TRP A 43 -5.13 7.18 -13.70
CA TRP A 43 -6.15 6.13 -13.77
C TRP A 43 -5.57 4.77 -13.43
N PRO A 44 -6.42 3.81 -12.98
CA PRO A 44 -5.97 2.45 -12.74
C PRO A 44 -5.31 1.81 -13.96
N HIS A 45 -4.23 1.10 -13.71
CA HIS A 45 -3.59 0.14 -14.60
C HIS A 45 -3.91 -1.26 -14.11
N THR A 46 -3.59 -2.30 -14.87
CA THR A 46 -3.79 -3.67 -14.43
C THR A 46 -2.63 -4.57 -14.83
N ARG A 47 -2.26 -5.50 -13.95
CA ARG A 47 -1.54 -6.69 -14.36
C ARG A 47 -2.43 -7.49 -15.28
N TRP A 48 -1.90 -7.77 -16.46
CA TRP A 48 -2.56 -8.51 -17.51
C TRP A 48 -1.82 -9.80 -17.77
N TRP A 49 -2.28 -10.83 -17.10
CA TRP A 49 -1.65 -12.14 -17.20
C TRP A 49 -2.04 -12.86 -18.48
N TRP A 50 -1.03 -13.40 -19.14
CA TRP A 50 -1.20 -14.30 -20.28
C TRP A 50 -0.82 -15.72 -19.87
N PRO A 51 -1.76 -16.54 -19.36
CA PRO A 51 -1.48 -17.89 -18.86
C PRO A 51 -1.13 -18.83 -19.99
N GLY A 52 0.17 -19.11 -20.21
CA GLY A 52 0.69 -19.91 -21.31
C GLY A 52 0.74 -19.17 -22.65
N ASN A 53 0.33 -17.91 -22.69
CA ASN A 53 0.27 -17.05 -23.89
C ASN A 53 -0.62 -17.57 -25.03
N PRO A 54 -1.79 -18.21 -24.83
CA PRO A 54 -2.68 -18.62 -25.90
C PRO A 54 -3.48 -17.43 -26.43
N VAL A 55 -2.76 -16.40 -26.90
CA VAL A 55 -3.34 -15.10 -27.24
C VAL A 55 -3.50 -14.91 -28.74
N SER A 56 -4.55 -14.19 -29.17
CA SER A 56 -4.77 -13.77 -30.56
C SER A 56 -4.86 -12.26 -30.66
N LYS A 57 -4.60 -11.71 -31.85
CA LYS A 57 -4.66 -10.26 -32.11
C LYS A 57 -6.07 -9.70 -31.89
N GLU A 58 -7.07 -10.45 -32.29
CA GLU A 58 -8.48 -10.09 -32.17
C GLU A 58 -8.87 -9.98 -30.70
N GLU A 59 -8.49 -10.97 -29.89
CA GLU A 59 -8.83 -10.99 -28.49
C GLU A 59 -8.05 -9.96 -27.69
N ILE A 60 -6.74 -9.76 -27.99
CA ILE A 60 -5.94 -8.68 -27.42
C ILE A 60 -6.62 -7.32 -27.66
N THR A 61 -7.09 -7.06 -28.89
CA THR A 61 -7.79 -5.83 -29.22
C THR A 61 -9.07 -5.68 -28.41
N TRP A 62 -9.89 -6.74 -28.34
CA TRP A 62 -11.15 -6.73 -27.57
C TRP A 62 -10.91 -6.48 -26.07
N GLU A 63 -9.99 -7.20 -25.42
CA GLU A 63 -9.71 -7.00 -24.01
C GLU A 63 -9.18 -5.58 -23.70
N LEU A 64 -8.29 -5.02 -24.55
CA LEU A 64 -7.82 -3.65 -24.40
C LEU A 64 -8.96 -2.63 -24.57
N GLU A 65 -9.90 -2.85 -25.49
CA GLU A 65 -11.08 -2.00 -25.66
C GLU A 65 -12.02 -2.09 -24.45
N GLN A 66 -12.23 -3.29 -23.89
CA GLN A 66 -12.96 -3.47 -22.64
C GLN A 66 -12.32 -2.72 -21.48
N MET A 67 -11.01 -2.89 -21.28
CA MET A 67 -10.25 -2.18 -20.24
C MET A 67 -10.37 -0.66 -20.42
N ARG A 68 -10.12 -0.16 -21.63
CA ARG A 68 -10.16 1.28 -21.95
C ARG A 68 -11.50 1.92 -21.70
N SER A 69 -12.59 1.25 -22.12
CA SER A 69 -13.96 1.75 -21.95
C SER A 69 -14.41 1.75 -20.48
N HIS A 70 -13.81 0.91 -19.65
CA HIS A 70 -14.14 0.80 -18.22
C HIS A 70 -13.16 1.50 -17.28
N GLY A 71 -12.26 2.36 -17.80
CA GLY A 71 -11.43 3.22 -16.97
C GLY A 71 -10.08 2.63 -16.58
N ILE A 72 -9.66 1.48 -17.12
CA ILE A 72 -8.28 1.00 -17.04
C ILE A 72 -7.50 1.66 -18.17
N ARG A 73 -6.42 2.36 -17.84
CA ARG A 73 -5.64 3.18 -18.77
C ARG A 73 -4.26 2.64 -19.09
N GLY A 74 -3.88 1.53 -18.50
CA GLY A 74 -2.62 0.87 -18.81
C GLY A 74 -2.65 -0.60 -18.43
N VAL A 75 -1.74 -1.36 -19.03
CA VAL A 75 -1.56 -2.79 -18.79
C VAL A 75 -0.11 -3.10 -18.46
N GLU A 76 0.08 -4.02 -17.53
CA GLU A 76 1.36 -4.67 -17.28
C GLU A 76 1.27 -6.11 -17.78
N GLN A 77 1.89 -6.39 -18.91
CA GLN A 77 1.84 -7.74 -19.48
C GLN A 77 2.80 -8.68 -18.73
N ILE A 78 2.25 -9.77 -18.21
CA ILE A 78 3.01 -10.84 -17.53
C ILE A 78 2.61 -12.20 -18.11
N THR A 79 3.62 -12.97 -18.52
CA THR A 79 3.44 -14.36 -18.88
C THR A 79 3.38 -15.23 -17.62
N MET A 80 2.40 -16.12 -17.53
CA MET A 80 2.25 -17.06 -16.43
C MET A 80 2.19 -18.52 -16.94
N GLY A 81 2.22 -19.47 -16.03
CA GLY A 81 1.97 -20.87 -16.37
C GLY A 81 0.60 -21.06 -17.02
N PRO A 82 0.46 -22.04 -17.95
CA PRO A 82 -0.74 -22.20 -18.76
C PRO A 82 -1.96 -22.62 -17.93
N VAL A 83 -3.12 -22.05 -18.23
CA VAL A 83 -4.45 -22.54 -17.78
C VAL A 83 -5.15 -23.37 -18.85
N PHE A 84 -4.74 -23.22 -20.11
CA PHE A 84 -5.24 -24.03 -21.23
C PHE A 84 -4.23 -25.12 -21.62
N GLU A 85 -4.72 -26.25 -22.08
CA GLU A 85 -3.88 -27.38 -22.48
C GLU A 85 -3.14 -27.13 -23.80
N LYS A 86 -3.74 -26.34 -24.69
CA LYS A 86 -3.25 -26.05 -26.06
C LYS A 86 -3.21 -24.56 -26.35
N GLY A 87 -2.70 -24.22 -27.53
CA GLY A 87 -2.62 -22.85 -28.03
C GLY A 87 -1.50 -22.01 -27.39
N ASN A 88 -0.70 -22.57 -26.51
CA ASN A 88 0.34 -21.85 -25.78
C ASN A 88 1.49 -21.41 -26.72
N ILE A 89 1.81 -20.11 -26.70
CA ILE A 89 2.90 -19.51 -27.47
C ILE A 89 4.16 -19.47 -26.57
N PRO A 90 5.31 -19.98 -27.04
CA PRO A 90 6.54 -19.93 -26.25
C PRO A 90 6.98 -18.51 -25.93
N TYR A 91 7.32 -18.25 -24.68
CA TYR A 91 7.80 -16.94 -24.22
C TYR A 91 9.04 -16.49 -25.02
N LEU A 92 9.07 -15.23 -25.43
CA LEU A 92 10.11 -14.58 -26.27
C LEU A 92 10.30 -15.19 -27.66
N SER A 93 9.42 -16.06 -28.15
CA SER A 93 9.39 -16.46 -29.57
C SER A 93 9.01 -15.27 -30.45
N ASP A 94 9.28 -15.39 -31.77
CA ASP A 94 8.91 -14.35 -32.73
C ASP A 94 7.38 -14.12 -32.72
N GLU A 95 6.60 -15.18 -32.59
CA GLU A 95 5.15 -15.11 -32.48
C GLU A 95 4.72 -14.36 -31.21
N TYR A 96 5.33 -14.62 -30.05
CA TYR A 96 5.09 -13.90 -28.82
C TYR A 96 5.40 -12.38 -28.97
N LEU A 97 6.54 -12.05 -29.59
CA LEU A 97 6.93 -10.66 -29.83
C LEU A 97 5.98 -9.96 -30.82
N GLU A 98 5.42 -10.67 -31.80
CA GLU A 98 4.39 -10.11 -32.68
C GLU A 98 3.08 -9.84 -31.94
N MET A 99 2.68 -10.67 -30.96
CA MET A 99 1.53 -10.37 -30.08
C MET A 99 1.79 -9.14 -29.22
N LEU A 100 3.00 -9.00 -28.66
CA LEU A 100 3.38 -7.79 -27.91
C LEU A 100 3.40 -6.53 -28.79
N LYS A 101 3.93 -6.61 -30.03
CA LYS A 101 3.88 -5.48 -30.99
C LYS A 101 2.43 -5.07 -31.29
N HIS A 102 1.54 -6.04 -31.45
CA HIS A 102 0.11 -5.77 -31.63
C HIS A 102 -0.47 -5.10 -30.38
N THR A 103 -0.15 -5.59 -29.18
CA THR A 103 -0.53 -4.98 -27.90
C THR A 103 -0.11 -3.50 -27.82
N VAL A 104 1.17 -3.19 -28.09
CA VAL A 104 1.68 -1.81 -28.05
C VAL A 104 0.98 -0.93 -29.10
N LYS A 105 0.75 -1.45 -30.30
CA LYS A 105 0.03 -0.73 -31.36
C LYS A 105 -1.41 -0.40 -30.97
N GLU A 106 -2.14 -1.36 -30.42
CA GLU A 106 -3.52 -1.16 -29.97
C GLU A 106 -3.62 -0.27 -28.73
N ALA A 107 -2.71 -0.42 -27.78
CA ALA A 107 -2.59 0.48 -26.62
C ALA A 107 -2.36 1.93 -27.07
N LYS A 108 -1.46 2.15 -28.04
CA LYS A 108 -1.24 3.48 -28.66
C LYS A 108 -2.52 4.01 -29.32
N ARG A 109 -3.24 3.20 -30.08
CA ARG A 109 -4.52 3.58 -30.73
C ARG A 109 -5.55 4.02 -29.71
N LEU A 110 -5.61 3.31 -28.58
CA LEU A 110 -6.57 3.56 -27.49
C LEU A 110 -6.12 4.64 -26.50
N GLY A 111 -4.90 5.17 -26.64
CA GLY A 111 -4.31 6.09 -25.67
C GLY A 111 -4.15 5.42 -24.31
N MET A 112 -3.55 4.23 -24.26
CA MET A 112 -3.22 3.46 -23.06
C MET A 112 -1.70 3.33 -22.91
N GLU A 113 -1.24 3.13 -21.68
CA GLU A 113 0.15 2.85 -21.35
C GLU A 113 0.40 1.33 -21.28
N VAL A 114 1.63 0.91 -21.58
CA VAL A 114 2.08 -0.47 -21.45
C VAL A 114 3.29 -0.53 -20.54
N SER A 115 3.27 -1.39 -19.55
CA SER A 115 4.41 -1.80 -18.75
C SER A 115 4.77 -3.25 -19.12
N LEU A 116 6.05 -3.57 -19.15
CA LEU A 116 6.52 -4.91 -19.49
C LEU A 116 7.22 -5.52 -18.30
N ASN A 117 6.90 -6.77 -18.03
CA ASN A 117 7.55 -7.51 -16.97
C ASN A 117 9.04 -7.77 -17.33
N PHE A 118 9.94 -7.33 -16.45
CA PHE A 118 11.37 -7.58 -16.55
C PHE A 118 11.78 -8.89 -15.85
N GLY A 119 10.83 -9.59 -15.22
CA GLY A 119 11.01 -11.00 -14.82
C GLY A 119 11.08 -11.94 -16.02
N GLY A 120 11.26 -13.20 -15.77
CA GLY A 120 11.06 -14.24 -16.77
C GLY A 120 9.58 -14.56 -16.97
N PRO A 121 9.24 -15.77 -17.37
CA PRO A 121 7.87 -16.25 -17.28
C PRO A 121 7.45 -16.29 -15.79
N GLY A 122 6.60 -15.36 -15.36
CA GLY A 122 6.26 -15.12 -13.97
C GLY A 122 6.88 -13.81 -13.45
N TRP A 123 7.18 -13.74 -12.15
CA TRP A 123 7.69 -12.54 -11.47
C TRP A 123 9.18 -12.57 -11.14
N ILE A 124 9.82 -13.75 -11.15
CA ILE A 124 11.23 -13.90 -10.77
C ILE A 124 12.13 -13.40 -11.91
N ILE A 125 13.07 -12.51 -11.59
CA ILE A 125 14.06 -12.01 -12.55
C ILE A 125 15.01 -13.14 -12.93
N GLY A 126 14.79 -13.70 -14.11
CA GLY A 126 15.50 -14.89 -14.59
C GLY A 126 14.87 -15.45 -15.86
N GLY A 127 15.31 -16.64 -16.25
CA GLY A 127 14.77 -17.33 -17.41
C GLY A 127 15.68 -18.45 -17.91
N ASN A 128 15.17 -19.27 -18.83
CA ASN A 128 15.89 -20.43 -19.38
C ASN A 128 17.15 -20.05 -20.20
N TRP A 129 17.30 -18.79 -20.54
CA TRP A 129 18.47 -18.24 -21.24
C TRP A 129 19.60 -17.83 -20.31
N VAL A 130 19.35 -17.77 -18.99
CA VAL A 130 20.39 -17.46 -18.00
C VAL A 130 21.40 -18.62 -17.97
N LYS A 131 22.66 -18.31 -18.26
CA LYS A 131 23.75 -19.31 -18.26
C LYS A 131 23.95 -19.86 -16.85
N GLU A 132 24.45 -21.09 -16.74
CA GLU A 132 24.62 -21.76 -15.44
C GLU A 132 25.53 -20.98 -14.47
N GLU A 133 26.60 -20.36 -14.99
CA GLU A 133 27.50 -19.52 -14.19
C GLU A 133 26.89 -18.22 -13.70
N ASP A 134 25.87 -17.68 -14.40
CA ASP A 134 25.20 -16.42 -14.15
C ASP A 134 23.92 -16.58 -13.31
N LYS A 135 23.61 -17.83 -12.88
CA LYS A 135 22.49 -18.11 -11.99
C LYS A 135 22.79 -17.71 -10.55
N SER A 136 21.76 -17.25 -9.85
CA SER A 136 21.80 -16.86 -8.44
C SER A 136 22.34 -18.00 -7.55
N LYS A 137 23.11 -17.63 -6.54
CA LYS A 137 23.78 -18.54 -5.62
C LYS A 137 23.57 -18.12 -4.16
N ASP A 138 23.74 -19.08 -3.26
CA ASP A 138 23.73 -18.86 -1.82
C ASP A 138 25.03 -19.39 -1.20
N MET A 139 25.53 -18.71 -0.19
CA MET A 139 26.49 -19.25 0.75
C MET A 139 25.76 -20.10 1.79
N VAL A 140 26.17 -21.36 1.96
CA VAL A 140 25.49 -22.33 2.84
C VAL A 140 26.52 -22.95 3.78
N PRO A 141 26.34 -22.93 5.12
CA PRO A 141 27.20 -23.63 6.04
C PRO A 141 26.73 -25.06 6.29
N THR A 142 27.68 -25.96 6.37
CA THR A 142 27.49 -27.30 6.93
C THR A 142 28.39 -27.50 8.14
N SER A 143 27.98 -28.23 9.17
CA SER A 143 28.80 -28.33 10.37
C SER A 143 28.65 -29.65 11.11
N VAL A 144 29.69 -29.99 11.87
CA VAL A 144 29.70 -31.10 12.84
C VAL A 144 30.44 -30.67 14.11
N VAL A 145 29.97 -31.14 15.24
CA VAL A 145 30.65 -30.95 16.53
C VAL A 145 31.56 -32.16 16.78
N LEU A 146 32.80 -31.91 17.14
CA LEU A 146 33.84 -32.89 17.36
C LEU A 146 34.37 -32.84 18.80
N GLU A 147 34.58 -34.00 19.42
CA GLU A 147 35.30 -34.06 20.70
C GLU A 147 36.81 -33.90 20.46
N GLY A 148 37.46 -33.19 21.36
CA GLY A 148 38.89 -32.92 21.28
C GLY A 148 39.80 -34.09 21.56
N ASN A 149 41.12 -33.85 21.43
CA ASN A 149 42.20 -34.79 21.66
C ASN A 149 42.20 -36.03 20.72
N GLN A 150 41.57 -35.95 19.57
CA GLN A 150 41.51 -37.01 18.57
C GLN A 150 41.86 -36.51 17.16
N LEU A 151 42.27 -37.47 16.30
CA LEU A 151 42.44 -37.18 14.88
C LEU A 151 41.08 -37.35 14.19
N PHE A 152 40.54 -36.29 13.66
CA PHE A 152 39.41 -36.37 12.75
C PHE A 152 39.95 -36.56 11.33
N SER A 153 39.59 -37.68 10.69
CA SER A 153 39.93 -37.96 9.29
C SER A 153 38.69 -38.49 8.60
N GLY A 154 38.10 -37.68 7.73
CA GLY A 154 36.82 -38.01 7.11
C GLY A 154 36.37 -36.99 6.06
N ASN A 155 35.16 -37.20 5.57
CA ASN A 155 34.53 -36.23 4.66
C ASN A 155 34.16 -34.95 5.39
N LEU A 156 34.12 -33.82 4.69
CA LEU A 156 33.57 -32.60 5.19
C LEU A 156 32.10 -32.79 5.58
N PRO A 157 31.61 -32.06 6.59
CA PRO A 157 30.21 -32.16 6.96
C PRO A 157 29.31 -31.80 5.75
N ASN A 158 28.24 -32.58 5.53
CA ASN A 158 27.31 -32.42 4.42
C ASN A 158 25.84 -32.22 4.84
N GLY A 159 25.57 -32.28 6.15
CA GLY A 159 24.27 -32.05 6.72
C GLY A 159 23.98 -30.56 6.84
N LEU A 160 22.96 -30.07 6.17
CA LEU A 160 22.48 -28.69 6.31
C LEU A 160 21.65 -28.55 7.58
N THR A 161 21.80 -27.40 8.25
CA THR A 161 21.01 -27.10 9.44
C THR A 161 19.55 -26.90 8.99
N LYS A 162 18.61 -27.67 9.57
CA LYS A 162 17.19 -27.56 9.26
C LYS A 162 16.66 -26.22 9.78
N THR A 163 16.24 -25.35 8.88
CA THR A 163 15.46 -24.19 9.22
C THR A 163 14.01 -24.40 8.77
N LYS A 164 13.02 -24.20 9.68
CA LYS A 164 11.60 -24.35 9.35
C LYS A 164 11.16 -23.20 8.45
N ARG A 165 10.69 -23.50 7.25
CA ARG A 165 9.89 -22.60 6.42
C ARG A 165 8.40 -22.83 6.62
N SER A 166 7.61 -21.81 6.44
CA SER A 166 6.17 -21.87 6.68
C SER A 166 5.35 -22.45 5.52
N TRP A 167 5.89 -22.61 4.33
CA TRP A 167 5.08 -22.98 3.16
C TRP A 167 5.72 -23.84 2.06
N GLU A 168 7.01 -24.16 2.14
CA GLU A 168 7.64 -25.15 1.26
C GLU A 168 8.54 -26.13 2.03
N HIS A 169 8.33 -27.43 1.80
CA HIS A 169 9.14 -28.53 2.40
C HIS A 169 10.41 -28.79 1.59
N TYR A 170 11.16 -27.73 1.24
CA TYR A 170 12.43 -27.91 0.55
C TYR A 170 13.57 -28.04 1.59
N GLU A 171 14.16 -29.20 1.69
CA GLU A 171 15.42 -29.38 2.40
C GLU A 171 16.56 -29.20 1.36
N PRO A 172 17.33 -28.11 1.44
CA PRO A 172 18.47 -27.94 0.57
C PRO A 172 19.49 -29.03 0.93
N LYS A 173 19.75 -29.97 0.00
CA LYS A 173 20.80 -30.96 0.11
C LYS A 173 21.97 -30.51 -0.73
N LEU A 174 23.21 -30.79 -0.27
CA LEU A 174 24.36 -30.68 -1.14
C LEU A 174 24.24 -31.79 -2.20
N ASP A 175 24.39 -31.44 -3.46
CA ASP A 175 24.23 -32.35 -4.62
C ASP A 175 25.55 -32.64 -5.36
N GLY A 176 26.65 -32.06 -4.86
CA GLY A 176 27.98 -32.23 -5.42
C GLY A 176 28.37 -31.23 -6.50
N THR A 177 27.50 -30.23 -6.76
CA THR A 177 27.78 -29.13 -7.69
C THR A 177 28.29 -27.85 -6.98
N GLU A 178 28.36 -27.90 -5.65
CA GLU A 178 28.79 -26.79 -4.83
C GLU A 178 30.28 -26.50 -4.93
N THR A 179 30.65 -25.25 -4.81
CA THR A 179 32.03 -24.81 -4.68
C THR A 179 32.36 -24.57 -3.21
N LEU A 180 33.40 -25.20 -2.69
CA LEU A 180 33.88 -24.93 -1.34
C LEU A 180 34.51 -23.55 -1.29
N LEU A 181 34.04 -22.71 -0.37
CA LEU A 181 34.58 -21.38 -0.11
C LEU A 181 35.64 -21.39 1.00
N ALA A 182 35.33 -22.06 2.12
CA ALA A 182 36.24 -22.15 3.25
C ALA A 182 35.87 -23.29 4.20
N VAL A 183 36.83 -23.76 4.97
CA VAL A 183 36.62 -24.64 6.12
C VAL A 183 37.18 -23.99 7.38
N MET A 184 36.30 -23.79 8.36
CA MET A 184 36.64 -23.15 9.63
C MET A 184 36.38 -24.11 10.80
N ALA A 185 37.09 -23.91 11.86
CA ALA A 185 36.76 -24.54 13.15
C ALA A 185 36.90 -23.55 14.29
N GLY A 186 36.08 -23.78 15.34
CA GLY A 186 36.13 -22.96 16.56
C GLY A 186 35.71 -23.77 17.77
N LYS A 187 36.35 -23.51 18.92
CA LYS A 187 36.07 -24.18 20.19
C LYS A 187 34.73 -23.73 20.72
N VAL A 188 33.87 -24.68 21.07
CA VAL A 188 32.52 -24.40 21.62
C VAL A 188 32.66 -24.24 23.15
N GLU A 189 32.19 -23.12 23.65
CA GLU A 189 32.15 -22.82 25.06
C GLU A 189 30.90 -23.47 25.75
N ARG A 190 30.88 -23.51 27.07
CA ARG A 190 29.81 -24.13 27.86
C ARG A 190 28.40 -23.52 27.60
N ASP A 191 28.34 -22.30 27.16
CA ASP A 191 27.10 -21.58 26.79
C ASP A 191 26.68 -21.81 25.32
N GLY A 192 27.44 -22.65 24.59
CA GLY A 192 27.19 -22.99 23.18
C GLY A 192 27.79 -21.99 22.18
N LYS A 193 28.40 -20.92 22.62
CA LYS A 193 29.10 -19.95 21.77
C LYS A 193 30.43 -20.49 21.30
N ILE A 194 30.92 -19.96 20.18
CA ILE A 194 32.26 -20.23 19.67
C ILE A 194 33.21 -19.17 20.25
N ASN A 195 34.33 -19.66 20.80
CA ASN A 195 35.38 -18.77 21.29
C ASN A 195 36.08 -18.09 20.10
N GLU A 196 36.02 -16.76 20.03
CA GLU A 196 36.59 -15.98 18.94
C GLU A 196 38.09 -16.26 18.73
N LYS A 197 38.85 -16.32 19.83
CA LYS A 197 40.32 -16.54 19.79
C LYS A 197 40.70 -17.94 19.34
N SER A 198 39.74 -18.86 19.31
CA SER A 198 39.98 -20.26 18.86
C SER A 198 39.74 -20.46 17.37
N LEU A 199 39.20 -19.45 16.65
CA LEU A 199 38.89 -19.59 15.24
C LEU A 199 40.17 -19.94 14.45
N VAL A 200 40.07 -21.02 13.65
CA VAL A 200 41.14 -21.48 12.77
C VAL A 200 40.63 -21.79 11.38
N ASN A 201 41.34 -21.30 10.36
CA ASN A 201 41.06 -21.63 8.97
C ASN A 201 41.77 -22.95 8.64
N LEU A 202 40.99 -23.94 8.20
CA LEU A 202 41.46 -25.30 7.85
C LEU A 202 41.31 -25.58 6.34
N THR A 203 41.03 -24.59 5.51
CA THR A 203 40.75 -24.74 4.08
C THR A 203 41.93 -25.47 3.36
N ASP A 204 43.17 -25.13 3.70
CA ASP A 204 44.36 -25.70 3.10
C ASP A 204 44.59 -27.18 3.47
N LEU A 205 43.91 -27.69 4.49
CA LEU A 205 43.98 -29.11 4.89
C LEU A 205 42.98 -29.99 4.10
N VAL A 206 42.17 -29.38 3.24
CA VAL A 206 41.13 -30.10 2.47
C VAL A 206 41.72 -30.66 1.18
N SER A 207 41.48 -31.95 0.95
CA SER A 207 41.82 -32.63 -0.29
C SER A 207 40.57 -33.29 -0.88
N GLY A 208 40.04 -32.69 -1.98
CA GLY A 208 38.74 -33.08 -2.54
C GLY A 208 37.64 -32.75 -1.53
N ASN A 209 36.91 -33.74 -1.04
CA ASN A 209 35.88 -33.57 0.00
C ASN A 209 36.29 -34.14 1.35
N LYS A 210 37.60 -34.29 1.61
CA LYS A 210 38.12 -34.88 2.85
C LYS A 210 39.04 -33.93 3.57
N ILE A 211 39.04 -34.01 4.88
CA ILE A 211 39.96 -33.29 5.76
C ILE A 211 40.58 -34.25 6.79
N SER A 212 41.82 -34.02 7.11
CA SER A 212 42.49 -34.67 8.24
C SER A 212 43.02 -33.59 9.19
N TRP A 213 42.49 -33.56 10.40
CA TRP A 213 42.82 -32.52 11.38
C TRP A 213 42.88 -33.10 12.79
N LYS A 214 43.94 -32.76 13.50
CA LYS A 214 44.07 -33.11 14.91
C LYS A 214 43.30 -32.10 15.74
N VAL A 215 42.13 -32.51 16.26
CA VAL A 215 41.23 -31.66 17.06
C VAL A 215 41.89 -31.35 18.38
N PRO A 216 42.09 -30.07 18.75
CA PRO A 216 42.63 -29.67 20.06
C PRO A 216 41.68 -30.05 21.20
N GLU A 217 42.11 -29.87 22.45
CA GLU A 217 41.33 -30.16 23.66
C GLU A 217 40.03 -29.35 23.73
N GLY A 218 38.95 -30.04 24.13
CA GLY A 218 37.60 -29.45 24.26
C GLY A 218 36.67 -29.83 23.12
N GLU A 219 35.48 -29.24 23.10
CA GLU A 219 34.52 -29.45 22.04
C GLU A 219 34.76 -28.43 20.91
N TRP A 220 34.76 -28.88 19.69
CA TRP A 220 35.01 -28.05 18.51
C TRP A 220 33.94 -28.19 17.47
N ARG A 221 33.51 -27.06 16.88
CA ARG A 221 32.65 -27.08 15.69
C ARG A 221 33.50 -26.92 14.44
N LEU A 222 33.48 -27.95 13.59
CA LEU A 222 34.01 -27.90 12.24
C LEU A 222 32.91 -27.46 11.26
N ILE A 223 33.21 -26.45 10.45
CA ILE A 223 32.22 -25.82 9.57
C ILE A 223 32.80 -25.70 8.19
N ALA A 224 32.09 -26.19 7.18
CA ALA A 224 32.40 -25.96 5.78
C ALA A 224 31.37 -24.99 5.14
N PHE A 225 31.87 -24.00 4.46
CA PHE A 225 31.06 -23.00 3.75
C PHE A 225 31.08 -23.28 2.26
N TRP A 226 29.90 -23.40 1.68
CA TRP A 226 29.72 -23.78 0.29
C TRP A 226 28.98 -22.68 -0.47
N LEU A 227 29.39 -22.43 -1.72
CA LEU A 227 28.62 -21.65 -2.67
C LEU A 227 27.78 -22.63 -3.49
N LYS A 228 26.45 -22.53 -3.33
CA LYS A 228 25.46 -23.39 -3.95
C LYS A 228 24.53 -22.59 -4.82
N LYS A 229 24.10 -23.15 -5.97
CA LYS A 229 23.03 -22.52 -6.75
C LYS A 229 21.78 -22.37 -5.90
N ASN A 230 21.14 -21.22 -6.04
CA ASN A 230 19.87 -20.94 -5.40
C ASN A 230 18.80 -21.93 -5.90
N GLY A 231 17.93 -22.42 -5.01
CA GLY A 231 16.88 -23.38 -5.36
C GLY A 231 15.76 -22.82 -6.23
N ILE A 232 15.74 -21.50 -6.47
CA ILE A 232 14.82 -20.85 -7.42
C ILE A 232 15.42 -21.00 -8.80
N SER A 233 14.86 -21.90 -9.60
CA SER A 233 15.38 -22.25 -10.91
C SER A 233 15.45 -21.04 -11.84
N ASN A 234 16.62 -20.86 -12.47
CA ASN A 234 16.88 -19.85 -13.49
C ASN A 234 16.84 -18.38 -13.05
N ALA A 235 16.84 -18.07 -11.75
CA ALA A 235 17.04 -16.70 -11.28
C ALA A 235 18.45 -16.21 -11.62
N VAL A 236 18.57 -14.99 -12.14
CA VAL A 236 19.87 -14.36 -12.44
C VAL A 236 20.60 -13.95 -11.16
N ASP A 237 21.91 -13.96 -11.19
CA ASP A 237 22.73 -13.53 -10.04
C ASP A 237 22.71 -12.01 -9.90
N HIS A 238 21.93 -11.49 -8.94
CA HIS A 238 21.75 -10.07 -8.66
C HIS A 238 23.01 -9.40 -8.06
N PHE A 239 24.01 -10.17 -7.66
CA PHE A 239 25.28 -9.67 -7.14
C PHE A 239 26.40 -9.75 -8.17
N SER A 240 26.14 -10.28 -9.36
CA SER A 240 27.08 -10.32 -10.46
C SER A 240 26.76 -9.25 -11.50
N LYS A 241 27.62 -8.22 -11.58
CA LYS A 241 27.42 -7.13 -12.55
C LYS A 241 27.34 -7.65 -13.98
N LYS A 242 28.24 -8.60 -14.33
CA LYS A 242 28.24 -9.24 -15.65
C LYS A 242 26.91 -9.95 -15.94
N ALA A 243 26.39 -10.73 -14.99
CA ALA A 243 25.13 -11.46 -15.15
C ALA A 243 23.95 -10.49 -15.35
N MET A 244 23.90 -9.40 -14.59
CA MET A 244 22.88 -8.39 -14.72
C MET A 244 22.96 -7.61 -16.02
N GLU A 245 24.16 -7.22 -16.47
CA GLU A 245 24.36 -6.58 -17.76
C GLU A 245 23.94 -7.49 -18.93
N GLU A 246 24.32 -8.76 -18.90
CA GLU A 246 23.91 -9.75 -19.91
C GLU A 246 22.40 -9.96 -19.91
N TYR A 247 21.77 -10.00 -18.73
CA TYR A 247 20.32 -10.13 -18.60
C TYR A 247 19.56 -8.92 -19.15
N CYS A 248 19.97 -7.71 -18.75
CA CYS A 248 19.37 -6.44 -19.26
C CYS A 248 19.50 -6.37 -20.79
N ASN A 249 20.67 -6.69 -21.33
CA ASN A 249 20.93 -6.63 -22.77
C ASN A 249 20.15 -7.69 -23.54
N TYR A 250 19.94 -8.88 -22.96
CA TYR A 250 19.17 -9.95 -23.60
C TYR A 250 17.67 -9.66 -23.62
N LEU A 251 17.05 -9.52 -22.44
CA LEU A 251 15.59 -9.36 -22.34
C LEU A 251 15.17 -7.97 -22.78
N GLY A 252 15.77 -6.94 -22.19
CA GLY A 252 15.51 -5.55 -22.55
C GLY A 252 15.84 -5.26 -24.01
N GLY A 253 16.97 -5.84 -24.53
CA GLY A 253 17.35 -5.72 -25.93
C GLY A 253 16.35 -6.34 -26.90
N LYS A 254 15.70 -7.48 -26.55
CA LYS A 254 14.61 -8.06 -27.35
C LYS A 254 13.40 -7.11 -27.40
N PHE A 255 12.99 -6.54 -26.29
CA PHE A 255 11.89 -5.58 -26.24
C PHE A 255 12.24 -4.29 -27.00
N TYR A 256 13.44 -3.76 -26.80
CA TYR A 256 13.90 -2.57 -27.51
C TYR A 256 13.94 -2.77 -29.04
N SER A 257 14.43 -3.95 -29.48
CA SER A 257 14.45 -4.29 -30.91
C SER A 257 13.04 -4.45 -31.51
N ALA A 258 12.06 -4.85 -30.69
CA ALA A 258 10.70 -5.05 -31.14
C ALA A 258 9.92 -3.72 -31.26
N PHE A 259 10.07 -2.80 -30.31
CA PHE A 259 9.27 -1.58 -30.20
C PHE A 259 9.96 -0.41 -29.46
N GLY A 260 11.30 -0.27 -29.56
CA GLY A 260 12.07 0.78 -28.87
C GLY A 260 11.65 2.20 -29.19
N ASP A 261 11.07 2.46 -30.36
CA ASP A 261 10.51 3.76 -30.73
C ASP A 261 9.34 4.20 -29.84
N GLU A 262 8.70 3.27 -29.13
CA GLU A 262 7.59 3.53 -28.21
C GLU A 262 8.04 3.59 -26.73
N PHE A 263 9.33 3.37 -26.45
CA PHE A 263 9.89 3.50 -25.10
C PHE A 263 9.78 4.94 -24.59
N GLY A 264 9.32 5.09 -23.34
CA GLY A 264 9.03 6.39 -22.74
C GLY A 264 7.83 7.13 -23.35
N LYS A 265 7.03 6.42 -24.16
CA LYS A 265 5.80 6.91 -24.77
C LYS A 265 4.65 5.95 -24.42
N THR A 266 4.31 5.06 -25.35
CA THR A 266 3.29 4.01 -25.11
C THR A 266 3.81 2.95 -24.15
N VAL A 267 5.08 2.54 -24.26
CA VAL A 267 5.74 1.64 -23.31
C VAL A 267 6.42 2.50 -22.25
N GLU A 268 5.76 2.64 -21.08
CA GLU A 268 6.18 3.58 -20.05
C GLU A 268 7.29 3.04 -19.16
N SER A 269 7.24 1.73 -18.82
CA SER A 269 8.14 1.14 -17.82
C SER A 269 8.47 -0.32 -18.08
N LEU A 270 9.63 -0.73 -17.55
CA LEU A 270 9.96 -2.11 -17.27
C LEU A 270 9.73 -2.38 -15.78
N PHE A 271 9.03 -3.45 -15.46
CA PHE A 271 8.67 -3.81 -14.09
C PHE A 271 9.52 -4.95 -13.56
N ALA A 272 10.16 -4.73 -12.42
CA ALA A 272 10.82 -5.76 -11.62
C ALA A 272 10.03 -5.99 -10.32
N ASP A 273 9.54 -7.21 -10.15
CA ASP A 273 8.79 -7.64 -8.98
C ASP A 273 9.69 -7.80 -7.74
N SER A 274 9.11 -8.12 -6.60
CA SER A 274 9.84 -8.32 -5.34
C SER A 274 10.89 -9.44 -5.45
N PHE A 275 11.97 -9.27 -4.66
CA PHE A 275 13.07 -10.24 -4.68
C PHE A 275 12.72 -11.51 -3.90
N GLU A 276 12.32 -12.55 -4.61
CA GLU A 276 11.98 -13.83 -4.00
C GLU A 276 13.23 -14.68 -3.60
N LEU A 277 14.42 -14.17 -3.91
CA LEU A 277 15.70 -14.86 -3.65
C LEU A 277 15.98 -15.09 -2.16
N ALA A 278 15.50 -14.20 -1.29
CA ALA A 278 15.65 -14.31 0.17
C ALA A 278 14.83 -15.45 0.79
N ASN A 279 14.11 -16.23 0.00
CA ASN A 279 13.21 -17.27 0.50
C ASN A 279 13.90 -18.60 0.81
N LEU A 280 15.21 -18.74 0.59
CA LEU A 280 15.93 -19.99 0.88
C LEU A 280 16.39 -20.10 2.34
N ALA A 281 15.97 -21.19 2.94
CA ALA A 281 15.90 -21.36 4.39
C ALA A 281 17.23 -21.55 5.12
N SER A 282 18.32 -21.89 4.45
CA SER A 282 19.59 -22.27 5.09
C SER A 282 20.79 -21.48 4.60
N GLY A 283 20.62 -20.66 3.56
CA GLY A 283 21.68 -19.90 2.92
C GLY A 283 21.51 -18.40 3.04
N MET A 284 22.54 -17.69 2.68
CA MET A 284 22.60 -16.25 2.50
C MET A 284 22.90 -16.00 1.03
N ASN A 285 22.16 -15.11 0.36
CA ASN A 285 22.46 -14.76 -1.03
C ASN A 285 23.92 -14.31 -1.15
N TRP A 286 24.64 -14.90 -2.09
CA TRP A 286 26.06 -14.68 -2.29
C TRP A 286 26.47 -14.92 -3.74
N SER A 287 27.59 -14.37 -4.16
CA SER A 287 28.13 -14.59 -5.49
C SER A 287 29.62 -14.90 -5.46
N THR A 288 30.13 -15.37 -6.60
CA THR A 288 31.55 -15.60 -6.77
C THR A 288 32.34 -14.30 -6.69
N GLY A 289 33.44 -14.30 -5.95
CA GLY A 289 34.35 -13.14 -5.79
C GLY A 289 33.95 -12.15 -4.70
N LEU A 290 32.78 -12.33 -4.05
CA LEU A 290 32.33 -11.38 -3.03
C LEU A 290 33.17 -11.35 -1.74
N LEU A 291 33.96 -12.41 -1.45
CA LEU A 291 34.91 -12.37 -0.32
C LEU A 291 36.01 -11.34 -0.56
N GLU A 292 36.52 -11.27 -1.77
CA GLU A 292 37.55 -10.30 -2.19
C GLU A 292 37.00 -8.87 -2.23
N GLU A 293 35.78 -8.69 -2.76
CA GLU A 293 35.12 -7.38 -2.79
C GLU A 293 34.81 -6.89 -1.37
N PHE A 294 34.37 -7.79 -0.47
CA PHE A 294 34.17 -7.47 0.94
C PHE A 294 35.46 -6.97 1.59
N LYS A 295 36.60 -7.71 1.38
CA LYS A 295 37.90 -7.28 1.89
C LYS A 295 38.29 -5.88 1.40
N LYS A 296 38.02 -5.61 0.13
CA LYS A 296 38.31 -4.31 -0.49
C LYS A 296 37.46 -3.19 0.12
N GLU A 297 36.18 -3.44 0.38
CA GLU A 297 35.26 -2.44 0.95
C GLU A 297 35.48 -2.24 2.46
N LYS A 298 35.53 -3.33 3.23
CA LYS A 298 35.60 -3.28 4.69
C LYS A 298 37.01 -3.22 5.27
N GLY A 299 38.05 -3.46 4.46
CA GLY A 299 39.45 -3.39 4.85
C GLY A 299 39.97 -4.59 5.65
N TYR A 300 39.18 -5.67 5.78
CA TYR A 300 39.58 -6.90 6.45
C TYR A 300 39.02 -8.14 5.76
N GLU A 301 39.61 -9.30 6.02
CA GLU A 301 39.15 -10.57 5.44
C GLU A 301 37.96 -11.16 6.21
N LEU A 302 36.87 -11.46 5.50
CA LEU A 302 35.69 -12.06 6.10
C LEU A 302 35.89 -13.55 6.46
N THR A 303 36.73 -14.26 5.73
CA THR A 303 36.90 -15.72 5.86
C THR A 303 37.09 -16.20 7.30
N PRO A 304 37.96 -15.59 8.15
CA PRO A 304 38.09 -15.99 9.54
C PRO A 304 36.84 -15.84 10.38
N TYR A 305 35.98 -14.93 10.00
CA TYR A 305 34.75 -14.55 10.73
C TYR A 305 33.46 -15.14 10.14
N LEU A 306 33.53 -15.95 9.07
CA LEU A 306 32.34 -16.61 8.47
C LEU A 306 31.46 -17.32 9.52
N PRO A 307 32.02 -18.01 10.56
CA PRO A 307 31.20 -18.63 11.60
C PRO A 307 30.27 -17.63 12.31
N ALA A 308 30.69 -16.35 12.51
CA ALA A 308 29.93 -15.34 13.22
C ALA A 308 28.62 -14.93 12.53
N ILE A 309 28.47 -15.24 11.26
CA ILE A 309 27.22 -14.99 10.51
C ILE A 309 26.09 -15.87 11.06
N TRP A 310 26.35 -17.17 11.31
CA TRP A 310 25.34 -18.15 11.69
C TRP A 310 25.34 -18.54 13.17
N TRP A 311 26.48 -18.36 13.86
CA TRP A 311 26.65 -18.69 15.26
C TRP A 311 27.11 -17.48 16.06
N GLU A 312 26.91 -17.53 17.37
CA GLU A 312 27.50 -16.53 18.25
C GLU A 312 29.01 -16.83 18.46
N VAL A 313 29.84 -15.89 18.07
CA VAL A 313 31.29 -15.93 18.15
C VAL A 313 31.76 -14.74 18.97
N GLY A 314 31.93 -14.92 20.29
CA GLY A 314 32.27 -13.80 21.17
C GLY A 314 31.35 -12.59 21.00
N ASP A 315 31.92 -11.40 21.12
CA ASP A 315 31.20 -10.14 20.94
C ASP A 315 31.22 -9.61 19.50
N VAL A 316 31.90 -10.32 18.58
CA VAL A 316 32.07 -9.84 17.20
C VAL A 316 30.90 -10.21 16.29
N SER A 317 30.02 -11.17 16.63
CA SER A 317 28.95 -11.62 15.77
C SER A 317 28.01 -10.50 15.30
N PRO A 318 27.52 -9.60 16.17
CA PRO A 318 26.69 -8.48 15.74
C PRO A 318 27.41 -7.52 14.77
N LYS A 319 28.72 -7.33 14.97
CA LYS A 319 29.56 -6.47 14.14
C LYS A 319 29.77 -7.03 12.74
N ILE A 320 30.08 -8.32 12.67
CA ILE A 320 30.25 -9.06 11.41
C ILE A 320 28.93 -9.12 10.63
N ARG A 321 27.82 -9.44 11.31
CA ARG A 321 26.49 -9.46 10.69
C ARG A 321 26.12 -8.11 10.09
N TYR A 322 26.37 -7.03 10.81
CA TYR A 322 26.17 -5.68 10.29
C TYR A 322 27.03 -5.44 9.03
N ASP A 323 28.34 -5.66 9.11
CA ASP A 323 29.25 -5.42 7.98
C ASP A 323 28.88 -6.23 6.74
N VAL A 324 28.45 -7.49 6.93
CA VAL A 324 27.99 -8.36 5.83
C VAL A 324 26.68 -7.83 5.20
N ASN A 325 25.73 -7.43 6.02
CA ASN A 325 24.46 -6.90 5.51
C ASN A 325 24.65 -5.58 4.80
N GLU A 326 25.46 -4.66 5.35
CA GLU A 326 25.78 -3.37 4.73
C GLU A 326 26.50 -3.59 3.38
N PHE A 327 27.47 -4.51 3.34
CA PHE A 327 28.16 -4.89 2.11
C PHE A 327 27.20 -5.46 1.05
N LEU A 328 26.29 -6.37 1.45
CA LEU A 328 25.27 -6.92 0.55
C LEU A 328 24.30 -5.85 0.06
N HIS A 329 23.92 -4.92 0.92
CA HIS A 329 23.13 -3.76 0.53
C HIS A 329 23.86 -2.93 -0.53
N HIS A 330 25.09 -2.49 -0.27
CA HIS A 330 25.88 -1.71 -1.22
C HIS A 330 26.07 -2.46 -2.55
N THR A 331 26.34 -3.77 -2.48
CA THR A 331 26.50 -4.60 -3.68
C THR A 331 25.20 -4.68 -4.48
N GLY A 332 24.07 -4.94 -3.83
CA GLY A 332 22.76 -4.96 -4.48
C GLY A 332 22.40 -3.63 -5.14
N MET A 333 22.62 -2.52 -4.43
CA MET A 333 22.37 -1.18 -4.94
C MET A 333 23.27 -0.87 -6.16
N ASN A 334 24.54 -1.25 -6.11
CA ASN A 334 25.50 -0.96 -7.18
C ASN A 334 25.36 -1.91 -8.38
N VAL A 335 25.02 -3.17 -8.13
CA VAL A 335 24.97 -4.20 -9.19
C VAL A 335 23.57 -4.29 -9.78
N PHE A 336 22.55 -4.60 -8.98
CA PHE A 336 21.21 -4.79 -9.52
C PHE A 336 20.55 -3.45 -9.87
N PHE A 337 20.33 -2.57 -8.88
CA PHE A 337 19.55 -1.35 -9.08
C PHE A 337 20.21 -0.42 -10.11
N LYS A 338 21.49 -0.11 -9.96
CA LYS A 338 22.19 0.79 -10.91
C LYS A 338 22.29 0.20 -12.32
N THR A 339 22.48 -1.12 -12.46
CA THR A 339 22.58 -1.72 -13.80
C THR A 339 21.23 -1.71 -14.50
N PHE A 340 20.17 -2.12 -13.82
CA PHE A 340 18.82 -2.13 -14.38
C PHE A 340 18.32 -0.72 -14.67
N LEU A 341 18.39 0.19 -13.71
CA LEU A 341 17.92 1.56 -13.88
C LEU A 341 18.76 2.33 -14.91
N GLY A 342 20.08 2.15 -14.91
CA GLY A 342 20.96 2.74 -15.91
C GLY A 342 20.69 2.21 -17.32
N TRP A 343 20.33 0.93 -17.47
CA TRP A 343 19.86 0.40 -18.75
C TRP A 343 18.54 1.06 -19.17
N CYS A 344 17.60 1.22 -18.25
CA CYS A 344 16.34 1.91 -18.52
C CYS A 344 16.55 3.37 -18.94
N GLU A 345 17.40 4.11 -18.24
CA GLU A 345 17.75 5.50 -18.56
C GLU A 345 18.37 5.63 -19.96
N ALA A 346 19.32 4.73 -20.29
CA ALA A 346 19.98 4.71 -21.59
C ALA A 346 19.00 4.43 -22.75
N HIS A 347 17.86 3.80 -22.47
CA HIS A 347 16.83 3.49 -23.47
C HIS A 347 15.56 4.34 -23.30
N HIS A 348 15.61 5.42 -22.49
CA HIS A 348 14.53 6.38 -22.29
C HIS A 348 13.22 5.76 -21.76
N ILE A 349 13.29 4.72 -20.94
CA ILE A 349 12.17 4.06 -20.28
C ILE A 349 12.33 4.12 -18.76
N GLN A 350 11.25 4.02 -18.01
CA GLN A 350 11.32 4.01 -16.55
C GLN A 350 11.48 2.59 -16.00
N GLY A 351 12.28 2.44 -14.94
CA GLY A 351 12.33 1.22 -14.14
C GLY A 351 11.36 1.34 -12.97
N ARG A 352 10.39 0.41 -12.88
CA ARG A 352 9.47 0.27 -11.77
C ARG A 352 9.81 -0.98 -10.98
N ILE A 353 10.01 -0.85 -9.66
CA ILE A 353 10.56 -1.95 -8.84
C ILE A 353 9.82 -2.04 -7.52
N GLN A 354 9.48 -3.26 -7.11
CA GLN A 354 9.14 -3.61 -5.74
C GLN A 354 10.45 -3.85 -4.96
N ALA A 355 11.01 -2.80 -4.37
CA ALA A 355 12.35 -2.79 -3.79
C ALA A 355 12.44 -3.44 -2.41
N TYR A 356 11.93 -4.68 -2.25
CA TYR A 356 11.93 -5.43 -1.00
C TYR A 356 12.09 -6.95 -1.23
N GLY A 357 12.30 -7.69 -0.15
CA GLY A 357 12.62 -9.12 -0.23
C GLY A 357 14.12 -9.40 -0.38
N PHE A 358 14.96 -8.39 -0.22
CA PHE A 358 16.41 -8.39 -0.37
C PHE A 358 17.05 -7.74 0.86
N ASN A 359 18.34 -8.01 1.15
CA ASN A 359 19.05 -7.39 2.27
C ASN A 359 19.45 -5.95 1.94
N THR A 360 18.46 -5.08 1.74
CA THR A 360 18.70 -3.66 1.43
C THR A 360 18.03 -2.76 2.43
N ASP A 361 18.50 -1.53 2.51
CA ASP A 361 17.69 -0.44 3.05
C ASP A 361 16.55 -0.16 2.09
N ASN A 362 15.34 -0.60 2.45
CA ASN A 362 14.17 -0.47 1.59
C ASN A 362 13.77 0.99 1.35
N ILE A 363 14.12 1.93 2.24
CA ILE A 363 13.89 3.37 2.08
C ILE A 363 14.78 3.89 0.95
N GLU A 364 16.09 3.61 1.02
CA GLU A 364 17.05 4.03 0.00
C GLU A 364 16.77 3.35 -1.35
N ALA A 365 16.53 2.03 -1.35
CA ALA A 365 16.23 1.26 -2.54
C ALA A 365 14.96 1.76 -3.27
N SER A 366 13.89 2.05 -2.51
CA SER A 366 12.69 2.68 -3.05
C SER A 366 12.98 4.08 -3.61
N GLY A 367 13.79 4.85 -2.87
CA GLY A 367 14.22 6.18 -3.30
C GLY A 367 15.07 6.20 -4.57
N MET A 368 15.87 5.16 -4.83
CA MET A 368 16.65 5.03 -6.06
C MET A 368 15.77 4.71 -7.27
N THR A 369 14.72 3.95 -7.10
CA THR A 369 13.83 3.49 -8.17
C THR A 369 13.12 4.64 -8.88
N HIS A 370 12.95 4.60 -10.21
CA HIS A 370 12.24 5.66 -10.95
C HIS A 370 10.78 5.75 -10.52
N ILE A 371 10.09 4.60 -10.43
CA ILE A 371 8.74 4.45 -9.87
C ILE A 371 8.81 3.35 -8.80
N PRO A 372 8.95 3.71 -7.52
CA PRO A 372 8.90 2.73 -6.45
C PRO A 372 7.49 2.14 -6.32
N GLU A 373 7.42 0.82 -6.12
CA GLU A 373 6.15 0.12 -5.97
C GLU A 373 6.01 -0.54 -4.61
N MET A 374 4.83 -0.39 -4.01
CA MET A 374 4.43 -1.15 -2.84
C MET A 374 3.45 -2.26 -3.20
N GLU A 375 3.51 -3.34 -2.45
CA GLU A 375 2.52 -4.41 -2.47
C GLU A 375 2.00 -4.62 -1.05
N ILE A 376 0.71 -4.83 -0.89
CA ILE A 376 0.11 -5.23 0.37
C ILE A 376 -0.73 -6.47 0.10
N THR A 377 -0.25 -7.61 0.54
CA THR A 377 -1.05 -8.84 0.53
C THR A 377 -2.19 -8.70 1.52
N ALA A 378 -3.42 -8.85 1.05
CA ALA A 378 -4.58 -8.71 1.92
C ALA A 378 -4.64 -9.79 3.00
N GLY A 379 -4.81 -9.33 4.24
CA GLY A 379 -5.03 -10.19 5.40
C GLY A 379 -6.40 -10.86 5.41
N GLU A 380 -6.59 -11.76 6.31
CA GLU A 380 -7.43 -12.94 6.21
C GLU A 380 -8.93 -12.78 6.41
N LYS A 381 -9.51 -11.73 6.98
CA LYS A 381 -10.89 -11.88 7.47
C LYS A 381 -11.87 -10.73 7.25
N ASP A 382 -11.50 -9.48 7.36
CA ASP A 382 -12.42 -8.34 7.27
C ASP A 382 -11.82 -7.10 6.61
N ALA A 383 -12.68 -6.25 6.03
CA ALA A 383 -12.27 -4.96 5.47
C ALA A 383 -11.57 -4.05 6.51
N ALA A 384 -11.92 -4.19 7.79
CA ALA A 384 -11.27 -3.48 8.89
C ALA A 384 -9.80 -3.91 9.08
N ASP A 385 -9.47 -5.19 8.86
CA ASP A 385 -8.09 -5.70 8.89
C ASP A 385 -7.20 -5.02 7.83
N TRP A 386 -7.81 -4.44 6.81
CA TRP A 386 -7.11 -3.78 5.72
C TRP A 386 -6.48 -2.47 6.14
N PHE A 387 -7.08 -1.74 7.05
CA PHE A 387 -6.48 -0.54 7.63
C PHE A 387 -5.45 -0.90 8.70
N ASP A 388 -5.67 -1.98 9.42
CA ASP A 388 -4.83 -2.39 10.54
C ASP A 388 -3.43 -2.87 10.14
N THR A 389 -3.30 -3.54 9.01
CA THR A 389 -2.01 -4.09 8.55
C THR A 389 -1.23 -3.18 7.61
N ARG A 390 -1.77 -2.02 7.18
CA ARG A 390 -1.32 -1.35 5.96
C ARG A 390 -0.65 -0.02 6.13
N ILE A 391 -1.05 0.77 7.11
CA ILE A 391 -0.48 2.12 7.29
C ILE A 391 0.96 2.05 7.80
N GLY A 392 1.41 0.94 8.37
CA GLY A 392 2.74 0.80 8.94
C GLY A 392 3.80 0.16 8.04
N PRO A 393 3.66 -1.12 7.64
CA PRO A 393 4.82 -1.89 7.15
C PRO A 393 5.34 -1.47 5.78
N LYS A 394 4.54 -0.83 4.93
CA LYS A 394 4.93 -0.44 3.56
C LYS A 394 5.18 1.05 3.40
N GLN A 395 5.10 1.82 4.47
CA GLN A 395 5.37 3.25 4.43
C GLN A 395 6.83 3.58 4.07
N TYR A 396 7.77 2.62 4.20
CA TYR A 396 9.14 2.83 3.72
C TYR A 396 9.21 3.15 2.22
N VAL A 397 8.30 2.63 1.40
CA VAL A 397 8.25 2.95 -0.05
C VAL A 397 7.87 4.41 -0.25
N ALA A 398 6.81 4.88 0.41
CA ALA A 398 6.39 6.27 0.35
C ALA A 398 7.43 7.20 0.98
N SER A 399 7.98 6.85 2.16
CA SER A 399 9.04 7.63 2.80
C SER A 399 10.29 7.71 1.93
N GLY A 400 10.70 6.61 1.28
CA GLY A 400 11.79 6.61 0.31
C GLY A 400 11.49 7.54 -0.87
N ALA A 401 10.28 7.50 -1.41
CA ALA A 401 9.85 8.40 -2.47
C ALA A 401 9.93 9.88 -2.03
N HIS A 402 9.43 10.21 -0.84
CA HIS A 402 9.47 11.55 -0.29
C HIS A 402 10.90 12.04 -0.10
N ILE A 403 11.74 11.29 0.62
CA ILE A 403 13.11 11.63 0.98
C ILE A 403 13.98 11.84 -0.28
N TYR A 404 13.90 10.92 -1.24
CA TYR A 404 14.72 10.96 -2.45
C TYR A 404 14.05 11.67 -3.64
N GLY A 405 12.81 12.17 -3.47
CA GLY A 405 12.12 13.06 -4.43
C GLY A 405 11.45 12.37 -5.60
N ARG A 406 10.90 11.18 -5.38
CA ARG A 406 10.04 10.51 -6.36
C ARG A 406 8.61 11.03 -6.20
N LYS A 407 7.99 11.42 -7.32
CA LYS A 407 6.64 12.01 -7.31
C LYS A 407 5.53 10.97 -7.38
N VAL A 408 5.80 9.83 -8.01
CA VAL A 408 4.84 8.75 -8.22
C VAL A 408 5.26 7.57 -7.38
N VAL A 409 4.34 7.06 -6.57
CA VAL A 409 4.46 5.79 -5.87
C VAL A 409 3.40 4.87 -6.43
N SER A 410 3.81 3.78 -7.07
CA SER A 410 2.88 2.78 -7.56
C SER A 410 2.54 1.75 -6.48
N ALA A 411 1.44 1.07 -6.70
CA ALA A 411 1.01 -0.03 -5.84
C ALA A 411 0.42 -1.17 -6.67
N GLU A 412 0.88 -2.38 -6.40
CA GLU A 412 0.16 -3.59 -6.72
C GLU A 412 -1.00 -3.73 -5.76
N VAL A 413 -2.22 -3.68 -6.27
CA VAL A 413 -3.42 -3.62 -5.44
C VAL A 413 -4.31 -4.83 -5.66
N TYR A 414 -4.98 -5.28 -4.58
CA TYR A 414 -5.92 -6.40 -4.60
C TYR A 414 -5.27 -7.78 -4.77
N THR A 415 -4.07 -7.95 -4.27
CA THR A 415 -3.38 -9.24 -4.14
C THR A 415 -4.01 -10.05 -3.00
N PHE A 416 -5.07 -10.79 -3.31
CA PHE A 416 -5.88 -11.51 -2.34
C PHE A 416 -5.44 -12.98 -2.18
N ILE A 417 -4.25 -13.21 -1.61
CA ILE A 417 -3.66 -14.56 -1.47
C ILE A 417 -4.54 -15.51 -0.64
N HIS A 418 -5.25 -14.97 0.34
CA HIS A 418 -6.05 -15.75 1.28
C HIS A 418 -7.55 -15.50 1.14
N TRP A 419 -7.97 -14.80 0.10
CA TRP A 419 -9.34 -14.42 -0.16
C TRP A 419 -9.87 -14.99 -1.47
N GLU A 420 -11.18 -15.20 -1.53
CA GLU A 420 -11.83 -15.73 -2.72
C GLU A 420 -11.95 -14.65 -3.80
N ARG A 421 -11.28 -14.87 -4.94
CA ARG A 421 -11.17 -13.91 -6.06
C ARG A 421 -12.51 -13.43 -6.62
N TYR A 422 -13.55 -14.26 -6.54
CA TYR A 422 -14.89 -13.95 -7.08
C TYR A 422 -15.83 -13.29 -6.10
N ARG A 423 -15.38 -13.10 -4.86
CA ARG A 423 -16.16 -12.50 -3.78
C ARG A 423 -16.08 -10.97 -3.77
N ALA A 424 -14.98 -10.41 -4.21
CA ALA A 424 -14.68 -8.98 -4.07
C ALA A 424 -15.79 -8.09 -4.65
N THR A 425 -16.26 -7.13 -3.85
CA THR A 425 -17.20 -6.09 -4.22
C THR A 425 -16.46 -4.80 -4.59
N LEU A 426 -17.11 -3.88 -5.30
CA LEU A 426 -16.53 -2.56 -5.60
C LEU A 426 -16.26 -1.76 -4.31
N GLU A 427 -17.13 -1.89 -3.29
CA GLU A 427 -16.92 -1.29 -1.97
C GLU A 427 -15.64 -1.82 -1.32
N GLU A 428 -15.42 -3.13 -1.30
CA GLU A 428 -14.23 -3.74 -0.72
C GLU A 428 -12.96 -3.33 -1.48
N LEU A 429 -13.02 -3.25 -2.82
CA LEU A 429 -11.91 -2.73 -3.62
C LEU A 429 -11.61 -1.26 -3.30
N LYS A 430 -12.66 -0.44 -3.09
CA LYS A 430 -12.50 0.98 -2.70
C LYS A 430 -11.87 1.11 -1.31
N ILE A 431 -12.34 0.33 -0.34
CA ILE A 431 -11.77 0.33 1.02
C ILE A 431 -10.28 -0.02 0.97
N ALA A 432 -9.92 -1.05 0.19
CA ALA A 432 -8.51 -1.38 -0.04
C ALA A 432 -7.74 -0.22 -0.68
N SER A 433 -8.33 0.42 -1.68
CA SER A 433 -7.71 1.58 -2.35
C SER A 433 -7.41 2.72 -1.38
N ASP A 434 -8.31 3.00 -0.44
CA ASP A 434 -8.07 4.02 0.59
C ASP A 434 -6.86 3.68 1.47
N GLY A 435 -6.71 2.41 1.84
CA GLY A 435 -5.53 1.97 2.58
C GLY A 435 -4.21 2.24 1.82
N TYR A 436 -4.19 2.03 0.50
CA TYR A 436 -3.03 2.36 -0.33
C TYR A 436 -2.81 3.86 -0.49
N LEU A 437 -3.89 4.64 -0.70
CA LEU A 437 -3.82 6.11 -0.80
C LEU A 437 -3.29 6.72 0.51
N LEU A 438 -3.78 6.25 1.65
CA LEU A 438 -3.31 6.67 2.97
C LEU A 438 -1.86 6.25 3.25
N ALA A 439 -1.39 5.16 2.65
CA ALA A 439 0.02 4.76 2.68
C ALA A 439 0.91 5.54 1.69
N GLY A 440 0.35 6.44 0.90
CA GLY A 440 1.08 7.31 -0.03
C GLY A 440 1.15 6.83 -1.48
N ALA A 441 0.45 5.74 -1.85
CA ALA A 441 0.36 5.31 -3.24
C ALA A 441 -0.46 6.28 -4.08
N THR A 442 -0.04 6.50 -5.32
CA THR A 442 -0.68 7.43 -6.26
C THR A 442 -0.77 6.88 -7.70
N LYS A 443 -0.36 5.65 -7.95
CA LYS A 443 -0.52 4.93 -9.21
C LYS A 443 -0.87 3.48 -8.91
N PHE A 444 -1.96 2.97 -9.45
CA PHE A 444 -2.57 1.70 -9.08
C PHE A 444 -2.43 0.68 -10.20
N TYR A 445 -1.87 -0.49 -9.91
CA TYR A 445 -1.86 -1.67 -10.78
C TYR A 445 -2.74 -2.74 -10.16
N ASN A 446 -3.93 -2.92 -10.73
CA ASN A 446 -4.86 -3.98 -10.28
C ASN A 446 -4.19 -5.35 -10.41
N HIS A 447 -4.26 -6.14 -9.39
CA HIS A 447 -3.89 -7.54 -9.40
C HIS A 447 -5.18 -8.37 -9.34
N GLY A 448 -5.78 -8.87 -10.47
CA GLY A 448 -5.63 -8.20 -11.75
C GLY A 448 -6.54 -8.82 -12.81
N PHE A 449 -6.14 -8.74 -14.06
CA PHE A 449 -6.89 -9.15 -15.24
C PHE A 449 -6.21 -10.37 -15.86
N SER A 450 -6.92 -11.51 -15.95
CA SER A 450 -6.41 -12.70 -16.65
C SER A 450 -6.94 -12.70 -18.08
N TYR A 451 -6.05 -12.85 -19.06
CA TYR A 451 -6.48 -13.09 -20.44
C TYR A 451 -7.46 -14.26 -20.49
N SER A 452 -8.65 -14.00 -20.96
CA SER A 452 -9.73 -14.98 -21.06
C SER A 452 -10.54 -14.68 -22.31
N PRO A 453 -10.41 -15.49 -23.38
CA PRO A 453 -11.11 -15.24 -24.63
C PRO A 453 -12.61 -15.07 -24.45
N GLU A 454 -13.21 -14.07 -25.10
CA GLU A 454 -14.65 -13.80 -25.03
C GLU A 454 -15.48 -15.06 -25.33
N ARG A 455 -15.01 -15.89 -26.27
CA ARG A 455 -15.65 -17.15 -26.66
C ARG A 455 -15.65 -18.19 -25.53
N ILE A 456 -14.79 -18.08 -24.53
CA ILE A 456 -14.74 -18.99 -23.37
C ILE A 456 -15.53 -18.38 -22.23
N VAL A 457 -16.82 -18.68 -22.16
CA VAL A 457 -17.73 -18.14 -21.13
C VAL A 457 -17.56 -18.91 -19.82
N SER A 458 -16.40 -18.86 -19.22
CA SER A 458 -16.17 -19.45 -17.89
C SER A 458 -15.20 -18.61 -17.07
N PRO A 459 -15.68 -17.93 -16.03
CA PRO A 459 -14.82 -17.13 -15.15
C PRO A 459 -13.83 -17.98 -14.35
N THR A 460 -14.00 -19.30 -14.33
CA THR A 460 -13.11 -20.22 -13.58
C THR A 460 -11.72 -20.37 -14.20
N ARG A 461 -11.50 -19.85 -15.42
CA ARG A 461 -10.23 -19.95 -16.14
C ARG A 461 -9.35 -18.72 -15.90
N SER A 462 -9.11 -18.39 -14.66
CA SER A 462 -8.28 -17.27 -14.26
C SER A 462 -7.22 -17.69 -13.24
N ILE A 463 -6.19 -16.85 -13.09
CA ILE A 463 -5.15 -17.04 -12.08
C ILE A 463 -5.72 -16.78 -10.68
N GLY A 464 -5.33 -17.59 -9.69
CA GLY A 464 -5.69 -17.43 -8.29
C GLY A 464 -5.02 -16.19 -7.66
N PHE A 465 -5.17 -16.02 -6.35
CA PHE A 465 -4.55 -14.99 -5.50
C PHE A 465 -4.77 -13.51 -5.94
N ALA A 466 -5.86 -13.22 -6.65
CA ALA A 466 -6.15 -11.88 -7.14
C ALA A 466 -7.66 -11.59 -7.13
N ALA A 467 -8.06 -10.32 -7.09
CA ALA A 467 -9.43 -9.95 -7.40
C ALA A 467 -9.73 -10.21 -8.88
N TYR A 468 -10.88 -10.80 -9.19
CA TYR A 468 -11.29 -11.05 -10.57
C TYR A 468 -11.85 -9.79 -11.24
N ILE A 469 -10.98 -8.96 -11.82
CA ILE A 469 -11.34 -7.73 -12.54
C ILE A 469 -11.36 -8.04 -14.02
N HIS A 470 -12.56 -8.36 -14.55
CA HIS A 470 -12.72 -8.89 -15.91
C HIS A 470 -14.15 -8.62 -16.44
N PRO A 471 -14.38 -8.49 -17.76
CA PRO A 471 -15.71 -8.35 -18.36
C PRO A 471 -16.72 -9.45 -18.00
N GLN A 472 -16.25 -10.66 -17.71
CA GLN A 472 -17.10 -11.75 -17.22
C GLN A 472 -17.58 -11.58 -15.78
N ASN A 473 -17.06 -10.61 -15.01
CA ASN A 473 -17.56 -10.33 -13.67
C ASN A 473 -18.88 -9.56 -13.76
N VAL A 474 -19.87 -9.97 -12.99
CA VAL A 474 -21.23 -9.41 -13.06
C VAL A 474 -21.31 -7.92 -12.76
N TRP A 475 -20.39 -7.38 -11.98
CA TRP A 475 -20.34 -5.94 -11.66
C TRP A 475 -19.44 -5.13 -12.61
N TRP A 476 -18.86 -5.71 -13.66
CA TRP A 476 -17.92 -5.03 -14.56
C TRP A 476 -18.42 -3.69 -15.09
N ASN A 477 -19.69 -3.61 -15.50
CA ASN A 477 -20.29 -2.37 -16.01
C ASN A 477 -20.29 -1.21 -15.00
N TYR A 478 -20.08 -1.48 -13.71
CA TYR A 478 -20.01 -0.48 -12.64
C TYR A 478 -18.57 -0.16 -12.22
N TYR A 479 -17.58 -0.91 -12.69
CA TYR A 479 -16.15 -0.67 -12.38
C TYR A 479 -15.69 0.77 -12.70
N PRO A 480 -16.21 1.48 -13.75
CA PRO A 480 -15.86 2.88 -14.00
C PRO A 480 -16.04 3.81 -12.79
N LYS A 481 -16.99 3.52 -11.89
CA LYS A 481 -17.20 4.32 -10.67
C LYS A 481 -15.99 4.28 -9.73
N LEU A 482 -15.42 3.09 -9.56
CA LEU A 482 -14.19 2.91 -8.79
C LEU A 482 -12.98 3.51 -9.52
N ALA A 483 -12.86 3.31 -10.82
CA ALA A 483 -11.75 3.82 -11.61
C ALA A 483 -11.68 5.36 -11.59
N GLU A 484 -12.81 6.05 -11.73
CA GLU A 484 -12.92 7.51 -11.61
C GLU A 484 -12.54 8.01 -10.22
N TYR A 485 -13.00 7.31 -9.17
CA TYR A 485 -12.65 7.60 -7.79
C TYR A 485 -11.13 7.54 -7.58
N ILE A 486 -10.50 6.43 -7.99
CA ILE A 486 -9.04 6.23 -7.89
C ILE A 486 -8.29 7.31 -8.67
N ALA A 487 -8.73 7.62 -9.90
CA ALA A 487 -8.06 8.61 -10.74
C ALA A 487 -8.05 9.99 -10.10
N ARG A 488 -9.17 10.45 -9.54
CA ARG A 488 -9.27 11.74 -8.84
C ARG A 488 -8.41 11.77 -7.58
N CYS A 489 -8.44 10.71 -6.78
CA CYS A 489 -7.61 10.60 -5.57
C CYS A 489 -6.12 10.59 -5.93
N SER A 490 -5.71 9.76 -6.88
CA SER A 490 -4.32 9.67 -7.36
C SER A 490 -3.82 11.01 -7.87
N TYR A 491 -4.64 11.72 -8.64
CA TYR A 491 -4.28 13.04 -9.14
C TYR A 491 -4.03 14.04 -8.00
N LEU A 492 -4.99 14.19 -7.09
CA LEU A 492 -4.91 15.22 -6.05
C LEU A 492 -3.81 14.92 -5.02
N LEU A 493 -3.56 13.65 -4.72
CA LEU A 493 -2.48 13.22 -3.82
C LEU A 493 -1.06 13.32 -4.43
N ARG A 494 -0.94 13.54 -5.75
CA ARG A 494 0.34 13.87 -6.39
C ARG A 494 0.68 15.36 -6.34
N GLN A 495 -0.29 16.21 -5.94
CA GLN A 495 -0.06 17.63 -5.89
C GLN A 495 0.73 18.01 -4.64
N GLY A 496 1.68 18.93 -4.82
CA GLY A 496 2.52 19.42 -3.73
C GLY A 496 3.39 18.35 -3.07
N ASP A 497 3.80 18.63 -1.85
CA ASP A 497 4.68 17.77 -1.05
C ASP A 497 3.91 17.15 0.13
N PHE A 498 4.36 16.01 0.59
CA PHE A 498 3.87 15.41 1.85
C PHE A 498 4.20 16.34 3.03
N ALA A 499 3.31 16.42 4.00
CA ALA A 499 3.46 17.29 5.17
C ALA A 499 3.68 16.47 6.45
N PRO A 500 4.87 15.90 6.67
CA PRO A 500 5.16 15.12 7.86
C PRO A 500 5.44 16.02 9.06
N ASP A 501 5.11 15.51 10.23
CA ASP A 501 5.44 16.14 11.51
C ASP A 501 6.65 15.49 12.18
N ILE A 502 6.73 14.15 12.02
CA ILE A 502 7.60 13.27 12.80
C ILE A 502 8.55 12.53 11.87
N ALA A 503 9.82 12.55 12.20
CA ALA A 503 10.82 11.62 11.67
C ALA A 503 10.86 10.40 12.59
N LEU A 504 10.46 9.23 12.09
CA LEU A 504 10.54 7.97 12.81
C LEU A 504 11.78 7.23 12.32
N TYR A 505 12.81 7.14 13.15
CA TYR A 505 14.07 6.52 12.77
C TYR A 505 13.91 5.03 12.50
N SER A 506 14.44 4.56 11.38
CA SER A 506 14.53 3.15 11.02
C SER A 506 15.81 2.53 11.59
N PRO A 507 15.78 1.73 12.68
CA PRO A 507 16.98 1.17 13.29
C PRO A 507 17.50 -0.04 12.52
N LEU A 508 17.79 0.15 11.24
CA LEU A 508 18.27 -0.90 10.35
C LEU A 508 19.58 -1.51 10.88
N ALA A 509 20.42 -0.71 11.51
CA ALA A 509 21.65 -1.16 12.14
C ALA A 509 21.42 -2.24 13.22
N ASN A 510 20.38 -2.07 14.07
CA ASN A 510 20.00 -3.12 15.03
C ASN A 510 19.62 -4.43 14.33
N GLN A 511 18.84 -4.32 13.26
CA GLN A 511 18.34 -5.48 12.54
C GLN A 511 19.48 -6.23 11.86
N TRP A 512 20.37 -5.52 11.20
CA TRP A 512 21.54 -6.09 10.54
C TRP A 512 22.52 -6.73 11.51
N ALA A 513 22.63 -6.22 12.72
CA ALA A 513 23.48 -6.81 13.77
C ALA A 513 22.94 -8.13 14.34
N ILE A 514 21.60 -8.33 14.31
CA ILE A 514 20.97 -9.50 14.93
C ILE A 514 20.85 -10.67 13.94
N ASN A 515 20.54 -10.42 12.67
CA ASN A 515 20.19 -11.50 11.74
C ASN A 515 20.58 -11.20 10.29
N VAL A 516 21.23 -12.15 9.62
CA VAL A 516 21.60 -12.10 8.20
C VAL A 516 20.65 -12.93 7.34
N LEU A 517 19.90 -13.86 7.93
CA LEU A 517 19.31 -14.99 7.20
C LEU A 517 17.85 -14.82 6.82
N ASN A 518 17.15 -13.82 7.33
CA ASN A 518 15.72 -13.67 7.05
C ASN A 518 15.24 -12.22 7.03
N PRO A 519 15.43 -11.52 5.91
CA PRO A 519 14.97 -10.12 5.78
C PRO A 519 13.44 -9.96 6.00
N ARG A 520 12.63 -10.99 5.76
CA ARG A 520 11.18 -10.94 6.04
C ARG A 520 10.82 -10.99 7.52
N LYS A 521 11.67 -11.57 8.38
CA LYS A 521 11.48 -11.50 9.84
C LYS A 521 11.69 -10.10 10.39
N TRP A 522 12.50 -9.30 9.74
CA TRP A 522 12.86 -7.97 10.21
C TRP A 522 11.65 -7.02 10.28
N THR A 523 10.72 -7.14 9.32
CA THR A 523 9.50 -6.34 9.31
C THR A 523 8.49 -6.76 10.39
N ARG A 524 8.64 -7.94 11.00
CA ARG A 524 7.74 -8.44 12.05
C ARG A 524 8.25 -8.22 13.47
N GLU A 525 9.57 -8.13 13.68
CA GLU A 525 10.15 -7.97 15.02
C GLU A 525 10.18 -6.50 15.48
N PHE A 526 10.18 -5.55 14.56
CA PHE A 526 9.94 -4.15 14.83
C PHE A 526 8.58 -3.78 14.27
N ASP A 527 7.62 -3.65 15.17
CA ASP A 527 6.25 -3.34 14.75
C ASP A 527 6.08 -1.83 14.50
N TRP A 528 6.82 -1.33 13.45
CA TRP A 528 6.65 0.02 12.94
C TRP A 528 5.19 0.35 12.68
N GLY A 529 4.44 -0.67 12.26
CA GLY A 529 3.05 -0.58 11.96
C GLY A 529 2.28 -0.08 13.15
N GLU A 530 2.50 -0.63 14.32
CA GLU A 530 1.76 -0.23 15.51
C GLU A 530 2.14 1.17 15.98
N LEU A 531 3.43 1.52 16.02
CA LEU A 531 3.85 2.88 16.36
C LEU A 531 3.36 3.90 15.33
N GLY A 532 3.44 3.57 14.04
CA GLY A 532 2.90 4.40 12.96
C GLY A 532 1.39 4.59 13.05
N LYS A 533 0.62 3.52 13.31
CA LYS A 533 -0.82 3.58 13.57
C LYS A 533 -1.13 4.49 14.75
N LEU A 534 -0.38 4.35 15.83
CA LEU A 534 -0.55 5.17 17.01
C LEU A 534 -0.35 6.66 16.70
N LEU A 535 0.67 7.01 15.92
CA LEU A 535 0.92 8.39 15.52
C LEU A 535 -0.22 8.92 14.65
N ILE A 536 -0.62 8.20 13.60
CA ILE A 536 -1.69 8.63 12.70
C ILE A 536 -3.04 8.73 13.43
N SER A 537 -3.39 7.75 14.27
CA SER A 537 -4.65 7.78 15.05
C SER A 537 -4.69 8.89 16.10
N ASN A 538 -3.55 9.51 16.42
CA ASN A 538 -3.46 10.71 17.25
C ASN A 538 -3.18 11.98 16.45
N GLY A 539 -3.32 11.94 15.14
CA GLY A 539 -3.30 13.09 14.25
C GLY A 539 -1.92 13.56 13.81
N TYR A 540 -0.93 12.67 13.77
CA TYR A 540 0.43 13.01 13.32
C TYR A 540 0.82 12.23 12.08
N ASN A 541 1.22 12.92 11.02
CA ASN A 541 1.91 12.32 9.88
C ASN A 541 3.38 12.08 10.20
N TYR A 542 3.95 11.02 9.63
CA TYR A 542 5.37 10.68 9.81
C TYR A 542 5.98 10.12 8.53
N ASP A 543 7.30 10.23 8.40
CA ASP A 543 8.12 9.43 7.49
C ASP A 543 9.05 8.53 8.29
N LEU A 544 9.30 7.34 7.75
CA LEU A 544 10.45 6.54 8.19
C LEU A 544 11.71 7.18 7.65
N ILE A 545 12.73 7.34 8.51
CA ILE A 545 13.98 7.99 8.13
C ILE A 545 15.17 7.07 8.41
N ASN A 546 16.04 6.92 7.43
CA ASN A 546 17.21 6.06 7.50
C ASN A 546 18.50 6.85 7.81
N ASP A 547 19.60 6.10 7.99
CA ASP A 547 20.92 6.68 8.28
C ASP A 547 21.42 7.57 7.14
N ASP A 548 21.27 7.15 5.88
CA ASP A 548 21.69 7.93 4.71
C ASP A 548 20.97 9.29 4.66
N ALA A 549 19.68 9.31 4.91
CA ALA A 549 18.90 10.54 4.92
C ALA A 549 19.39 11.51 6.00
N LEU A 550 19.65 11.01 7.22
CA LEU A 550 20.16 11.86 8.33
C LEU A 550 21.58 12.34 8.08
N GLN A 551 22.45 11.48 7.54
CA GLN A 551 23.87 11.78 7.38
C GLN A 551 24.17 12.66 6.16
N ASN A 552 23.42 12.47 5.06
CA ASN A 552 23.78 13.02 3.75
C ASN A 552 22.76 14.01 3.17
N LEU A 553 21.48 13.92 3.52
CA LEU A 553 20.40 14.71 2.92
C LEU A 553 19.81 15.75 3.88
N ALA A 554 19.77 15.45 5.16
CA ALA A 554 19.13 16.28 6.17
C ALA A 554 19.91 17.57 6.46
N LYS A 555 19.17 18.66 6.64
CA LYS A 555 19.66 19.94 7.15
C LYS A 555 18.93 20.29 8.44
N ILE A 556 19.60 20.94 9.35
CA ILE A 556 19.00 21.41 10.60
C ILE A 556 18.80 22.93 10.48
N ASP A 557 17.58 23.37 10.68
CA ASP A 557 17.24 24.80 10.70
C ASP A 557 16.11 25.05 11.69
N ASP A 558 16.28 26.06 12.54
CA ASP A 558 15.33 26.46 13.59
C ASP A 558 14.76 25.28 14.40
N GLY A 559 15.65 24.36 14.84
CA GLY A 559 15.27 23.18 15.64
C GLY A 559 14.38 22.18 14.89
N ASN A 560 14.46 22.13 13.57
CA ASN A 560 13.78 21.17 12.74
C ASN A 560 14.76 20.44 11.82
N ILE A 561 14.42 19.21 11.44
CA ILE A 561 15.09 18.49 10.37
C ILE A 561 14.38 18.84 9.06
N HIS A 562 15.14 19.26 8.08
CA HIS A 562 14.66 19.54 6.72
C HIS A 562 15.27 18.57 5.73
N ILE A 563 14.42 17.90 4.94
CA ILE A 563 14.84 17.09 3.80
C ILE A 563 13.97 17.53 2.62
N ARG A 564 14.61 18.10 1.58
CA ARG A 564 13.89 18.72 0.46
C ARG A 564 12.91 19.81 0.95
N ASN A 565 11.62 19.66 0.67
CA ASN A 565 10.58 20.59 1.12
C ASN A 565 9.87 20.13 2.40
N MET A 566 10.26 18.97 2.95
CA MET A 566 9.65 18.43 4.16
C MET A 566 10.35 18.94 5.41
N LYS A 567 9.56 19.06 6.49
CA LYS A 567 10.00 19.58 7.77
C LYS A 567 9.55 18.66 8.90
N TYR A 568 10.49 18.17 9.70
CA TYR A 568 10.21 17.30 10.84
C TYR A 568 10.57 18.02 12.14
N LYS A 569 9.63 18.08 13.06
CA LYS A 569 9.77 18.75 14.36
C LYS A 569 10.26 17.82 15.46
N VAL A 570 9.92 16.55 15.39
CA VAL A 570 10.27 15.54 16.40
C VAL A 570 10.95 14.36 15.72
N LEU A 571 12.06 13.90 16.29
CA LEU A 571 12.72 12.65 15.91
C LEU A 571 12.43 11.59 16.97
N ILE A 572 11.90 10.44 16.57
CA ILE A 572 11.65 9.29 17.46
C ILE A 572 12.66 8.19 17.15
N LEU A 573 13.34 7.71 18.20
CA LEU A 573 14.27 6.56 18.14
C LEU A 573 13.58 5.35 18.80
N PRO A 574 13.06 4.39 18.03
CA PRO A 574 12.36 3.25 18.61
C PRO A 574 13.32 2.12 18.95
N ASN A 575 13.50 1.82 20.23
CA ASN A 575 14.29 0.69 20.76
C ASN A 575 15.67 0.50 20.10
N VAL A 576 16.50 1.56 20.08
CA VAL A 576 17.78 1.60 19.38
C VAL A 576 18.93 1.23 20.31
N GLU A 577 19.57 0.08 20.08
CA GLU A 577 20.81 -0.33 20.76
C GLU A 577 22.06 -0.03 19.93
N THR A 578 21.99 -0.34 18.63
CA THR A 578 23.10 -0.16 17.69
C THR A 578 22.77 0.97 16.70
N ILE A 579 23.67 1.92 16.55
CA ILE A 579 23.54 3.07 15.67
C ILE A 579 24.90 3.46 15.06
N PRO A 580 24.98 3.89 13.80
CA PRO A 580 26.18 4.50 13.26
C PRO A 580 26.57 5.75 14.04
N LEU A 581 27.84 5.88 14.43
CA LEU A 581 28.32 7.03 15.22
C LEU A 581 28.00 8.38 14.53
N LYS A 582 28.11 8.44 13.20
CA LYS A 582 27.76 9.65 12.44
C LYS A 582 26.29 10.06 12.60
N THR A 583 25.38 9.09 12.62
CA THR A 583 23.95 9.35 12.87
C THR A 583 23.73 9.91 14.27
N LEU A 584 24.38 9.34 15.29
CA LEU A 584 24.27 9.85 16.65
C LEU A 584 24.88 11.26 16.79
N GLN A 585 25.96 11.56 16.09
CA GLN A 585 26.55 12.91 16.01
C GLN A 585 25.61 13.93 15.32
N PHE A 586 24.90 13.49 14.27
CA PHE A 586 23.84 14.31 13.67
C PHE A 586 22.71 14.59 14.67
N ILE A 587 22.29 13.58 15.43
CA ILE A 587 21.24 13.69 16.46
C ILE A 587 21.69 14.67 17.56
N GLU A 588 22.92 14.58 18.03
CA GLU A 588 23.49 15.54 18.98
C GLU A 588 23.37 16.98 18.47
N LYS A 589 23.86 17.20 17.25
CA LYS A 589 23.80 18.52 16.60
C LYS A 589 22.35 19.03 16.44
N TYR A 590 21.43 18.14 16.13
CA TYR A 590 20.01 18.47 16.00
C TYR A 590 19.43 18.94 17.34
N VAL A 591 19.69 18.23 18.40
CA VAL A 591 19.22 18.61 19.74
C VAL A 591 19.87 19.91 20.20
N ASP A 592 21.20 20.06 20.01
CA ASP A 592 21.93 21.29 20.37
C ASP A 592 21.33 22.54 19.71
N GLN A 593 20.81 22.41 18.47
CA GLN A 593 20.18 23.48 17.71
C GLN A 593 18.68 23.66 17.98
N GLY A 594 18.09 22.96 18.93
CA GLY A 594 16.70 23.15 19.35
C GLY A 594 15.78 22.00 18.99
N GLY A 595 16.30 20.90 18.48
CA GLY A 595 15.54 19.71 18.12
C GLY A 595 14.97 18.95 19.31
N ILE A 596 13.93 18.17 19.04
CA ILE A 596 13.25 17.31 20.03
C ILE A 596 13.48 15.84 19.65
N VAL A 597 14.08 15.08 20.54
CA VAL A 597 14.33 13.65 20.35
C VAL A 597 13.63 12.84 21.44
N ILE A 598 12.88 11.83 21.04
CA ILE A 598 12.21 10.89 21.95
C ILE A 598 12.77 9.49 21.68
N ALA A 599 13.53 8.96 22.62
CA ALA A 599 14.00 7.57 22.59
C ALA A 599 13.03 6.67 23.35
N LEU A 600 12.63 5.56 22.73
CA LEU A 600 11.75 4.56 23.33
C LEU A 600 12.58 3.35 23.75
N GLU A 601 12.35 2.85 24.97
CA GLU A 601 12.98 1.66 25.56
C GLU A 601 14.48 1.83 25.72
N ARG A 602 15.27 1.36 24.77
CA ARG A 602 16.73 1.36 24.81
C ARG A 602 17.33 2.66 24.26
N LEU A 603 18.47 3.01 24.78
CA LEU A 603 19.32 4.05 24.23
C LEU A 603 20.48 3.43 23.44
N PRO A 604 21.04 4.14 22.44
CA PRO A 604 22.21 3.69 21.71
C PRO A 604 23.40 3.39 22.64
N GLU A 605 23.93 2.16 22.56
CA GLU A 605 25.08 1.70 23.37
C GLU A 605 26.21 1.11 22.50
N LYS A 606 25.92 0.78 21.25
CA LYS A 606 26.85 0.13 20.33
C LYS A 606 26.94 0.86 18.99
N SER A 607 28.15 0.95 18.48
CA SER A 607 28.42 1.38 17.10
C SER A 607 28.18 0.23 16.12
N THR A 608 28.29 0.54 14.83
CA THR A 608 28.23 -0.44 13.74
C THR A 608 29.60 -0.92 13.30
N GLY A 609 29.66 -2.14 12.72
CA GLY A 609 30.83 -2.72 12.07
C GLY A 609 31.94 -3.17 13.02
N LEU A 610 32.89 -3.94 12.48
CA LEU A 610 34.00 -4.55 13.22
C LEU A 610 35.17 -3.57 13.41
N ALA A 611 35.42 -2.68 12.46
CA ALA A 611 36.58 -1.79 12.50
C ALA A 611 36.55 -0.85 13.73
N ASN A 612 37.55 -0.94 14.57
CA ASN A 612 37.69 -0.13 15.78
C ASN A 612 36.47 -0.16 16.74
N TYR A 613 35.68 -1.25 16.71
CA TYR A 613 34.37 -1.31 17.36
C TYR A 613 34.45 -0.99 18.87
N MET A 614 35.51 -1.43 19.57
CA MET A 614 35.66 -1.16 21.03
C MET A 614 35.68 0.34 21.31
N GLN A 615 36.46 1.12 20.55
CA GLN A 615 36.54 2.56 20.66
C GLN A 615 35.24 3.23 20.23
N SER A 616 34.69 2.83 19.07
CA SER A 616 33.44 3.39 18.54
C SER A 616 32.25 3.10 19.44
N ASP A 617 32.18 1.94 20.11
CA ASP A 617 31.16 1.62 21.12
C ASP A 617 31.26 2.52 22.32
N GLU A 618 32.49 2.80 22.77
CA GLU A 618 32.74 3.73 23.89
C GLU A 618 32.31 5.16 23.53
N GLU A 619 32.61 5.61 22.28
CA GLU A 619 32.20 6.90 21.79
C GLU A 619 30.67 7.01 21.70
N VAL A 620 29.98 5.98 21.20
CA VAL A 620 28.51 5.91 21.15
C VAL A 620 27.92 5.97 22.55
N ARG A 621 28.42 5.19 23.51
CA ARG A 621 27.98 5.21 24.91
C ARG A 621 28.19 6.56 25.55
N ALA A 622 29.37 7.15 25.37
CA ALA A 622 29.72 8.47 25.95
C ALA A 622 28.79 9.56 25.40
N LEU A 623 28.59 9.59 24.08
CA LEU A 623 27.71 10.56 23.41
C LEU A 623 26.24 10.37 23.79
N SER A 624 25.74 9.13 23.79
CA SER A 624 24.39 8.80 24.23
C SER A 624 24.14 9.23 25.68
N ASN A 625 25.06 8.90 26.58
CA ASN A 625 25.00 9.34 27.97
C ASN A 625 25.00 10.88 28.11
N HIS A 626 25.77 11.57 27.27
CA HIS A 626 25.84 13.03 27.27
C HIS A 626 24.52 13.68 26.83
N ILE A 627 23.92 13.15 25.77
CA ILE A 627 22.67 13.68 25.19
C ILE A 627 21.47 13.36 26.10
N PHE A 628 21.37 12.13 26.63
CA PHE A 628 20.19 11.66 27.40
C PHE A 628 20.37 11.74 28.92
N LYS A 629 21.59 12.00 29.45
CA LYS A 629 21.92 12.00 30.90
C LYS A 629 21.34 10.80 31.63
N ILE A 630 21.71 9.58 31.25
CA ILE A 630 21.24 8.36 31.88
C ILE A 630 21.65 8.39 33.38
N PRO A 631 20.72 8.22 34.33
CA PRO A 631 21.06 8.05 35.73
C PRO A 631 22.02 6.87 35.91
N LYS A 632 23.12 7.05 36.63
CA LYS A 632 24.05 5.95 36.93
C LYS A 632 23.27 4.81 37.63
N ARG A 633 23.24 3.64 37.03
CA ARG A 633 22.70 2.44 37.69
C ARG A 633 23.58 2.02 38.83
N GLU A 634 23.04 2.04 40.03
CA GLU A 634 23.67 1.40 41.21
C GLU A 634 23.41 -0.09 41.14
N ASN A 635 24.19 -0.90 40.66
CA ASN A 635 24.23 -2.37 40.60
C ASN A 635 24.24 -2.91 39.17
N GLY A 636 25.47 -3.30 38.76
CA GLY A 636 25.76 -3.88 37.47
C GLY A 636 25.24 -5.31 37.33
N ASN A 637 24.00 -5.48 36.90
CA ASN A 637 23.51 -6.73 36.34
C ASN A 637 23.70 -6.73 34.83
N ILE A 638 24.57 -7.61 34.36
CA ILE A 638 24.81 -7.89 32.94
C ILE A 638 23.55 -8.51 32.35
N LEU A 639 23.11 -7.94 31.24
CA LEU A 639 21.97 -8.40 30.47
C LEU A 639 22.20 -9.79 29.87
N ASP A 640 21.18 -10.64 29.89
CA ASP A 640 21.09 -11.89 29.13
C ASP A 640 21.32 -11.61 27.65
N PRO A 641 22.31 -12.19 26.98
CA PRO A 641 22.62 -11.95 25.58
C PRO A 641 21.53 -12.43 24.60
N TYR A 642 20.52 -13.14 25.04
CA TYR A 642 19.46 -13.69 24.21
C TYR A 642 18.11 -12.95 24.29
N GLY A 643 18.01 -11.87 25.11
CA GLY A 643 16.82 -11.02 25.14
C GLY A 643 15.52 -11.68 25.63
N LEU A 644 15.60 -12.84 26.28
CA LEU A 644 14.41 -13.61 26.68
C LEU A 644 13.87 -13.25 28.05
N ARG A 645 14.60 -12.48 28.85
CA ARG A 645 14.14 -11.88 30.11
C ARG A 645 14.63 -10.45 30.18
N GLU A 646 13.87 -9.54 29.64
CA GLU A 646 14.07 -8.11 29.87
C GLU A 646 13.86 -7.83 31.39
N PRO A 647 14.79 -7.14 32.06
CA PRO A 647 14.49 -6.62 33.39
C PRO A 647 13.28 -5.72 33.23
N LYS A 648 12.22 -5.92 34.06
CA LYS A 648 11.09 -5.01 34.14
C LYS A 648 11.69 -3.62 34.47
N MET A 649 11.84 -2.78 33.45
CA MET A 649 12.13 -1.38 33.64
C MET A 649 10.88 -0.73 34.22
N GLU A 650 11.01 -0.03 35.33
CA GLU A 650 9.91 0.75 35.89
C GLU A 650 9.45 1.75 34.83
N ALA A 651 8.13 1.85 34.66
CA ALA A 651 7.52 2.82 33.76
C ALA A 651 7.99 4.23 34.16
N GLY A 652 8.64 4.94 33.25
CA GLY A 652 9.15 6.26 33.56
C GLY A 652 9.48 7.11 32.32
N ILE A 653 9.37 8.41 32.50
CA ILE A 653 9.84 9.40 31.53
C ILE A 653 11.01 10.13 32.15
N SER A 654 12.16 10.14 31.48
CA SER A 654 13.24 11.05 31.80
C SER A 654 13.37 12.11 30.72
N MET A 655 13.64 13.36 31.13
CA MET A 655 13.84 14.49 30.23
C MET A 655 15.19 15.15 30.54
N ASN A 656 15.95 15.43 29.49
CA ASN A 656 17.18 16.17 29.57
C ASN A 656 17.21 17.38 28.64
N PRO A 657 17.36 18.59 29.14
CA PRO A 657 17.69 19.74 28.30
C PRO A 657 19.11 19.60 27.75
N TYR A 658 19.31 19.80 26.45
CA TYR A 658 20.60 19.74 25.80
C TYR A 658 20.71 20.85 24.76
N GLY A 659 21.68 21.73 24.85
CA GLY A 659 21.77 22.90 23.99
C GLY A 659 20.47 23.73 24.05
N LYS A 660 19.88 24.00 22.89
CA LYS A 660 18.59 24.69 22.78
C LYS A 660 17.39 23.71 22.76
N GLY A 661 17.65 22.42 22.63
CA GLY A 661 16.63 21.37 22.50
C GLY A 661 16.40 20.53 23.74
N ARG A 662 15.75 19.38 23.54
CA ARG A 662 15.41 18.44 24.60
C ARG A 662 15.44 17.00 24.11
N THR A 663 15.88 16.11 24.97
CA THR A 663 15.75 14.66 24.77
C THR A 663 14.85 14.06 25.84
N TYR A 664 14.14 13.02 25.44
CA TYR A 664 13.28 12.23 26.30
C TYR A 664 13.64 10.76 26.14
N GLN A 665 13.65 10.01 27.24
CA GLN A 665 13.64 8.55 27.25
C GLN A 665 12.35 8.09 27.92
N ILE A 666 11.59 7.24 27.23
CA ILE A 666 10.31 6.72 27.68
C ILE A 666 10.34 5.20 27.60
N ASN A 667 10.14 4.54 28.74
CA ASN A 667 10.18 3.09 28.87
C ASN A 667 8.77 2.50 28.92
N ASN A 668 8.63 1.23 28.53
CA ASN A 668 7.38 0.45 28.49
C ASN A 668 6.29 1.01 27.56
N VAL A 669 6.69 1.68 26.47
CA VAL A 669 5.78 2.12 25.40
C VAL A 669 5.49 0.94 24.45
N ILE A 670 6.47 0.07 24.21
CA ILE A 670 6.42 -1.04 23.24
C ILE A 670 6.36 -2.37 23.99
N ASP A 671 5.30 -2.62 24.73
CA ASP A 671 5.08 -3.96 25.31
C ASP A 671 4.22 -4.80 24.36
N ARG A 672 4.81 -5.85 23.78
CA ARG A 672 4.18 -6.74 22.78
C ARG A 672 2.92 -7.48 23.26
N THR A 673 2.73 -7.57 24.59
CA THR A 673 1.59 -8.28 25.20
C THR A 673 0.38 -7.37 25.45
N ILE A 674 0.53 -6.04 25.32
CA ILE A 674 -0.44 -5.05 25.80
C ILE A 674 -1.19 -4.35 24.65
N TRP A 675 -0.75 -4.47 23.40
CA TRP A 675 -1.30 -3.70 22.28
C TRP A 675 -2.78 -3.98 21.94
N TRP A 676 -3.27 -5.15 22.28
CA TRP A 676 -4.62 -5.58 21.87
C TRP A 676 -5.70 -5.42 22.97
N ASP A 677 -5.34 -5.35 24.27
CA ASP A 677 -6.35 -5.45 25.34
C ASP A 677 -6.19 -4.50 26.55
N LYS A 678 -5.03 -3.87 26.79
CA LYS A 678 -4.81 -2.97 27.93
C LYS A 678 -3.92 -1.80 27.57
N ARG A 679 -4.41 -0.58 27.80
CA ARG A 679 -3.63 0.65 27.69
C ARG A 679 -2.38 0.58 28.59
N SER A 680 -1.20 0.72 28.01
CA SER A 680 0.02 0.97 28.79
C SER A 680 -0.12 2.30 29.53
N SER A 681 0.22 2.32 30.81
CA SER A 681 0.23 3.55 31.60
C SER A 681 1.21 4.61 31.09
N THR A 682 2.12 4.23 30.16
CA THR A 682 3.16 5.09 29.58
C THR A 682 2.82 5.60 28.20
N LEU A 683 1.76 5.06 27.56
CA LEU A 683 1.32 5.50 26.24
C LEU A 683 0.79 6.93 26.24
N ASP A 684 -0.06 7.28 27.20
CA ASP A 684 -0.57 8.64 27.33
C ASP A 684 0.55 9.64 27.61
N PRO A 685 1.50 9.40 28.53
CA PRO A 685 2.69 10.21 28.70
C PRO A 685 3.54 10.37 27.43
N PHE A 686 3.70 9.35 26.60
CA PHE A 686 4.41 9.46 25.32
C PHE A 686 3.71 10.45 24.38
N LEU A 687 2.42 10.30 24.18
CA LEU A 687 1.63 11.19 23.34
C LEU A 687 1.59 12.62 23.89
N GLU A 688 1.48 12.79 25.21
CA GLU A 688 1.53 14.10 25.85
C GLU A 688 2.91 14.77 25.68
N THR A 689 3.98 13.98 25.70
CA THR A 689 5.32 14.50 25.38
C THR A 689 5.37 15.08 23.97
N ILE A 690 4.81 14.39 22.97
CA ILE A 690 4.69 14.93 21.61
C ILE A 690 3.85 16.20 21.61
N ARG A 691 2.65 16.19 22.23
CA ARG A 691 1.71 17.31 22.26
C ARG A 691 2.30 18.57 22.92
N THR A 692 3.20 18.41 23.88
CA THR A 692 3.90 19.54 24.51
C THR A 692 4.72 20.34 23.50
N HIS A 693 5.21 19.73 22.44
CA HIS A 693 6.05 20.35 21.41
C HIS A 693 5.34 20.59 20.09
N LEU A 694 4.30 19.82 19.82
CA LEU A 694 3.63 19.80 18.52
C LEU A 694 2.15 19.43 18.69
N ALA A 695 1.25 20.37 18.40
CA ALA A 695 -0.19 20.07 18.32
C ALA A 695 -0.47 19.06 17.17
N PRO A 696 -1.46 18.17 17.31
CA PRO A 696 -1.86 17.29 16.22
C PRO A 696 -2.20 18.06 14.95
N ASP A 697 -1.79 17.55 13.81
CA ASP A 697 -2.16 18.10 12.50
C ASP A 697 -3.64 17.85 12.16
N PHE A 698 -4.16 16.74 12.67
CA PHE A 698 -5.54 16.28 12.56
C PHE A 698 -6.06 15.88 13.95
N GLY A 699 -6.54 16.86 14.70
CA GLY A 699 -6.89 16.68 16.10
C GLY A 699 -8.33 16.22 16.32
N ILE A 700 -8.51 15.07 16.96
CA ILE A 700 -9.81 14.59 17.45
C ILE A 700 -9.78 14.58 18.98
N ASP A 701 -10.76 15.18 19.63
CA ASP A 701 -10.93 15.09 21.09
C ASP A 701 -11.80 13.88 21.43
N PHE A 702 -11.17 12.72 21.47
CA PHE A 702 -11.85 11.47 21.75
C PHE A 702 -12.57 11.43 23.11
N ALA A 703 -12.07 12.15 24.10
CA ALA A 703 -12.66 12.18 25.43
C ALA A 703 -13.93 13.02 25.46
N ALA A 704 -13.91 14.19 24.82
CA ALA A 704 -15.08 15.09 24.72
C ALA A 704 -16.19 14.45 23.88
N GLU A 705 -15.85 13.69 22.83
CA GLU A 705 -16.80 13.02 21.95
C GLU A 705 -17.26 11.65 22.45
N GLY A 706 -16.75 11.17 23.60
CA GLY A 706 -17.09 9.86 24.17
C GLY A 706 -16.63 8.66 23.34
N LEU A 707 -15.67 8.87 22.44
CA LEU A 707 -15.18 7.87 21.50
C LEU A 707 -14.03 7.08 22.10
N ARG A 708 -13.87 5.85 21.64
CA ARG A 708 -12.66 5.08 21.90
C ARG A 708 -11.54 5.54 20.97
N LYS A 709 -10.31 5.59 21.46
CA LYS A 709 -9.12 5.77 20.59
C LYS A 709 -9.15 4.67 19.52
N ASN A 710 -8.88 5.06 18.27
CA ASN A 710 -8.93 4.25 17.04
C ASN A 710 -10.34 4.06 16.43
N GLU A 711 -11.37 4.68 16.95
CA GLU A 711 -12.67 4.76 16.29
C GLU A 711 -12.72 6.04 15.45
N GLY A 712 -12.99 5.93 14.14
CA GLY A 712 -13.38 7.09 13.35
C GLY A 712 -12.52 7.37 12.11
N LEU A 713 -12.04 8.60 12.03
CA LEU A 713 -11.45 9.14 10.82
C LEU A 713 -9.92 9.02 10.80
N THR A 714 -9.37 8.82 9.62
CA THR A 714 -7.93 8.87 9.35
C THR A 714 -7.63 9.80 8.18
N PHE A 715 -6.36 10.17 7.98
CA PHE A 715 -6.00 11.20 7.02
C PHE A 715 -4.61 11.04 6.43
N ILE A 716 -4.37 11.75 5.31
CA ILE A 716 -3.05 12.11 4.81
C ILE A 716 -3.06 13.59 4.40
N HIS A 717 -1.99 14.33 4.70
CA HIS A 717 -1.86 15.77 4.45
C HIS A 717 -0.80 16.05 3.39
N ARG A 718 -1.17 16.87 2.39
CA ARG A 718 -0.26 17.39 1.36
C ARG A 718 -0.25 18.91 1.37
N LYS A 719 0.87 19.50 1.03
CA LYS A 719 1.03 20.95 0.99
C LYS A 719 1.42 21.40 -0.42
N LEU A 720 0.55 22.21 -1.03
CA LEU A 720 0.73 22.75 -2.38
C LEU A 720 0.90 24.27 -2.31
N GLY A 721 2.15 24.72 -2.20
CA GLY A 721 2.46 26.11 -1.90
C GLY A 721 1.85 26.53 -0.57
N GLU A 722 0.94 27.51 -0.59
CA GLU A 722 0.21 27.96 0.61
C GLU A 722 -1.10 27.20 0.84
N ARG A 723 -1.48 26.23 0.00
CA ARG A 723 -2.67 25.40 0.17
C ARG A 723 -2.33 24.15 0.94
N ASP A 724 -3.23 23.77 1.86
CA ASP A 724 -3.18 22.49 2.58
C ASP A 724 -4.31 21.59 2.06
N ILE A 725 -3.99 20.35 1.72
CA ILE A 725 -4.91 19.35 1.14
C ILE A 725 -4.90 18.12 2.04
N TYR A 726 -6.05 17.86 2.66
CA TYR A 726 -6.26 16.66 3.49
C TYR A 726 -7.17 15.69 2.77
N PHE A 727 -6.72 14.46 2.56
CA PHE A 727 -7.57 13.33 2.26
C PHE A 727 -8.02 12.72 3.58
N VAL A 728 -9.33 12.67 3.81
CA VAL A 728 -9.93 12.14 5.04
C VAL A 728 -10.79 10.95 4.70
N SER A 729 -10.64 9.86 5.43
CA SER A 729 -11.41 8.62 5.24
C SER A 729 -12.02 8.15 6.55
N ASN A 730 -13.30 7.77 6.50
CA ASN A 730 -13.93 6.98 7.55
C ASN A 730 -13.54 5.50 7.33
N ILE A 731 -12.83 4.93 8.28
CA ILE A 731 -12.34 3.54 8.20
C ILE A 731 -13.29 2.52 8.82
N GLN A 732 -14.50 2.91 9.18
CA GLN A 732 -15.47 2.09 9.89
C GLN A 732 -16.72 1.78 9.05
N GLU A 733 -17.40 0.71 9.42
CA GLU A 733 -18.66 0.28 8.81
C GLU A 733 -19.89 1.06 9.31
N ILE A 734 -19.68 2.05 10.18
CA ILE A 734 -20.72 2.94 10.71
C ILE A 734 -20.44 4.40 10.30
N GLU A 735 -21.48 5.22 10.28
CA GLU A 735 -21.36 6.66 10.07
C GLU A 735 -20.51 7.28 11.18
N SER A 736 -19.59 8.17 10.80
CA SER A 736 -18.79 8.98 11.71
C SER A 736 -19.25 10.44 11.64
N ALA A 737 -19.61 11.02 12.78
CA ALA A 737 -19.99 12.42 12.92
C ALA A 737 -19.13 13.05 14.01
N ILE A 738 -17.90 13.49 13.65
CA ILE A 738 -16.87 13.91 14.60
C ILE A 738 -16.30 15.26 14.18
N PRO A 739 -16.23 16.25 15.09
CA PRO A 739 -15.51 17.48 14.82
C PRO A 739 -13.99 17.26 14.87
N VAL A 740 -13.30 17.74 13.83
CA VAL A 740 -11.84 17.60 13.66
C VAL A 740 -11.19 18.97 13.65
N THR A 741 -10.10 19.14 14.40
CA THR A 741 -9.26 20.33 14.37
C THR A 741 -8.09 20.13 13.42
N PHE A 742 -8.04 20.91 12.34
CA PHE A 742 -6.92 20.97 11.39
C PHE A 742 -5.93 22.05 11.84
N ARG A 743 -4.64 21.75 11.88
CA ARG A 743 -3.60 22.70 12.31
C ARG A 743 -3.26 23.75 11.24
N VAL A 744 -4.28 24.43 10.77
CA VAL A 744 -4.21 25.51 9.78
C VAL A 744 -4.94 26.74 10.30
N LYS A 745 -4.58 27.94 9.85
CA LYS A 745 -5.20 29.20 10.27
C LYS A 745 -5.39 30.14 9.09
N ASN A 746 -6.40 31.00 9.19
CA ASN A 746 -6.71 32.05 8.20
C ASN A 746 -6.88 31.46 6.79
N LYS A 747 -7.72 30.42 6.68
CA LYS A 747 -7.95 29.69 5.42
C LYS A 747 -9.43 29.60 5.08
N MET A 748 -9.74 29.68 3.80
CA MET A 748 -11.01 29.27 3.23
C MET A 748 -10.98 27.74 3.04
N ILE A 749 -12.14 27.10 3.22
CA ILE A 749 -12.26 25.64 3.19
C ILE A 749 -13.15 25.21 2.02
N ARG A 750 -12.66 24.25 1.23
CA ARG A 750 -13.46 23.61 0.18
C ARG A 750 -13.45 22.10 0.35
N LYS A 751 -14.60 21.48 0.16
CA LYS A 751 -14.76 20.02 0.08
C LYS A 751 -14.69 19.59 -1.39
N TRP A 752 -13.83 18.64 -1.69
CA TRP A 752 -13.67 18.02 -3.01
C TRP A 752 -14.13 16.57 -2.92
N ASN A 753 -15.17 16.26 -3.68
CA ASN A 753 -15.79 14.93 -3.67
C ASN A 753 -15.13 14.02 -4.73
N PRO A 754 -14.36 13.00 -4.35
CA PRO A 754 -13.67 12.15 -5.32
C PRO A 754 -14.62 11.22 -6.09
N TYR A 755 -15.84 10.97 -5.59
CA TYR A 755 -16.83 10.12 -6.29
C TYR A 755 -17.45 10.86 -7.48
N THR A 756 -17.69 12.16 -7.37
CA THR A 756 -18.43 12.97 -8.37
C THR A 756 -17.56 14.00 -9.09
N GLY A 757 -16.41 14.38 -8.52
CA GLY A 757 -15.61 15.52 -8.99
C GLY A 757 -16.17 16.89 -8.59
N GLU A 758 -17.22 16.93 -7.75
CA GLU A 758 -17.82 18.17 -7.27
C GLU A 758 -16.92 18.85 -6.23
N ILE A 759 -16.86 20.17 -6.29
CA ILE A 759 -16.13 21.03 -5.34
C ILE A 759 -17.09 22.03 -4.74
N THR A 760 -17.24 22.03 -3.41
CA THR A 760 -18.17 22.90 -2.69
C THR A 760 -17.49 23.61 -1.52
N PRO A 761 -17.89 24.85 -1.16
CA PRO A 761 -17.35 25.50 0.03
C PRO A 761 -17.81 24.78 1.31
N VAL A 762 -16.97 24.78 2.33
CA VAL A 762 -17.34 24.41 3.70
C VAL A 762 -17.58 25.71 4.47
N LEU A 763 -18.81 25.92 4.87
CA LEU A 763 -19.28 27.18 5.46
C LEU A 763 -19.62 27.05 6.97
N SER A 764 -19.45 25.84 7.54
CA SER A 764 -19.61 25.60 8.98
C SER A 764 -18.30 25.13 9.57
N PHE A 765 -17.67 25.97 10.39
CA PHE A 765 -16.42 25.69 11.10
C PHE A 765 -16.18 26.71 12.20
N SER A 766 -15.26 26.47 13.10
CA SER A 766 -14.83 27.42 14.12
C SER A 766 -13.32 27.55 14.19
N GLU A 767 -12.84 28.76 14.38
CA GLU A 767 -11.42 28.99 14.69
C GLU A 767 -11.17 28.70 16.16
N VAL A 768 -10.11 27.91 16.42
CA VAL A 768 -9.70 27.52 17.76
C VAL A 768 -8.21 27.83 17.96
N LYS A 769 -7.71 27.71 19.20
CA LYS A 769 -6.32 28.03 19.52
C LYS A 769 -5.32 27.32 18.60
N ASP A 770 -5.57 26.03 18.30
CA ASP A 770 -4.61 25.17 17.60
C ASP A 770 -4.92 25.01 16.11
N GLY A 771 -5.95 25.68 15.56
CA GLY A 771 -6.29 25.60 14.15
C GLY A 771 -7.74 25.92 13.83
N ILE A 772 -8.29 25.26 12.82
CA ILE A 772 -9.68 25.36 12.38
C ILE A 772 -10.39 24.03 12.69
N LYS A 773 -11.48 24.12 13.47
CA LYS A 773 -12.32 22.97 13.83
C LYS A 773 -13.50 22.87 12.89
N VAL A 774 -13.60 21.74 12.17
CA VAL A 774 -14.66 21.44 11.18
C VAL A 774 -15.49 20.27 11.68
N PRO A 775 -16.82 20.38 11.76
CA PRO A 775 -17.71 19.25 12.03
C PRO A 775 -17.77 18.37 10.78
N LEU A 776 -17.18 17.18 10.86
CA LEU A 776 -17.17 16.21 9.76
C LEU A 776 -18.23 15.14 9.98
N LYS A 777 -18.98 14.85 8.90
CA LYS A 777 -19.90 13.72 8.85
C LYS A 777 -19.63 12.91 7.60
N LEU A 778 -19.20 11.67 7.79
CA LEU A 778 -18.88 10.73 6.73
C LEU A 778 -19.69 9.44 6.91
N ALA A 779 -20.32 8.98 5.83
CA ALA A 779 -20.95 7.67 5.78
C ALA A 779 -19.92 6.54 6.02
N PRO A 780 -20.37 5.30 6.26
CA PRO A 780 -19.45 4.16 6.38
C PRO A 780 -18.49 4.08 5.20
N TYR A 781 -17.19 4.01 5.48
CA TYR A 781 -16.11 3.94 4.49
C TYR A 781 -16.10 5.08 3.44
N GLU A 782 -16.78 6.19 3.71
CA GLU A 782 -16.71 7.38 2.85
C GLU A 782 -15.37 8.10 3.01
N SER A 783 -14.90 8.71 1.91
CA SER A 783 -13.71 9.53 1.90
C SER A 783 -13.95 10.82 1.11
N LEU A 784 -13.25 11.88 1.50
CA LEU A 784 -13.31 13.17 0.85
C LEU A 784 -11.97 13.90 0.95
N PHE A 785 -11.83 14.99 0.19
CA PHE A 785 -10.75 15.93 0.43
C PHE A 785 -11.28 17.21 1.03
N LEU A 786 -10.48 17.79 1.93
CA LEU A 786 -10.61 19.17 2.38
C LEU A 786 -9.39 19.95 1.91
N GLU A 787 -9.62 21.01 1.18
CA GLU A 787 -8.59 21.97 0.80
C GLU A 787 -8.76 23.23 1.64
N PHE A 788 -7.66 23.68 2.20
CA PHE A 788 -7.53 24.93 2.93
C PHE A 788 -6.64 25.88 2.11
N SER A 789 -7.23 26.93 1.55
CA SER A 789 -6.54 27.94 0.73
C SER A 789 -6.45 29.30 1.44
N PRO A 790 -5.44 30.12 1.14
CA PRO A 790 -5.30 31.43 1.75
C PRO A 790 -6.55 32.29 1.59
N GLY A 791 -6.96 32.97 2.64
CA GLY A 791 -8.10 33.85 2.67
C GLY A 791 -9.00 33.62 3.88
N GLU A 792 -9.78 34.59 4.22
CA GLU A 792 -10.78 34.51 5.30
C GLU A 792 -12.17 34.64 4.70
N PRO A 793 -13.10 33.70 4.94
CA PRO A 793 -14.48 33.88 4.52
C PRO A 793 -15.09 35.03 5.31
N GLN A 794 -15.78 35.92 4.60
CA GLN A 794 -16.43 37.08 5.23
C GLN A 794 -17.63 36.70 6.13
N THR A 795 -18.28 35.59 5.78
CA THR A 795 -19.43 35.04 6.51
C THR A 795 -19.32 33.53 6.60
N TYR A 796 -19.45 32.99 7.79
CA TYR A 796 -19.50 31.54 8.05
C TYR A 796 -20.30 31.25 9.33
N VAL A 797 -20.63 29.98 9.55
CA VAL A 797 -21.39 29.56 10.72
C VAL A 797 -20.45 28.87 11.70
N ASN A 798 -20.22 29.47 12.85
CA ASN A 798 -19.31 28.99 13.88
C ASN A 798 -19.88 27.76 14.63
N LYS A 799 -21.20 27.72 14.85
CA LYS A 799 -21.93 26.63 15.50
C LYS A 799 -23.32 26.53 14.92
N THR A 800 -23.81 25.32 14.68
CA THR A 800 -25.17 25.13 14.14
C THR A 800 -25.72 23.73 14.48
N ASP A 801 -27.05 23.66 14.61
CA ASP A 801 -27.82 22.41 14.71
C ASP A 801 -28.28 21.93 13.31
N PHE A 802 -28.11 22.74 12.25
CA PHE A 802 -28.44 22.36 10.88
C PHE A 802 -27.48 21.27 10.37
N GLU A 803 -28.00 20.34 9.58
CA GLU A 803 -27.24 19.26 8.98
C GLU A 803 -26.11 19.77 8.07
N GLN A 804 -26.38 20.82 7.30
CA GLN A 804 -25.43 21.44 6.39
C GLN A 804 -25.77 22.91 6.15
N ILE A 805 -24.74 23.75 6.10
CA ILE A 805 -24.83 25.10 5.56
C ILE A 805 -24.46 25.06 4.09
N THR A 806 -25.37 25.43 3.21
CA THR A 806 -25.20 25.36 1.75
C THR A 806 -24.78 26.68 1.13
N GLU A 807 -25.21 27.81 1.71
CA GLU A 807 -24.82 29.13 1.26
C GLU A 807 -24.70 30.09 2.44
N ALA A 808 -23.73 31.01 2.36
CA ALA A 808 -23.52 32.07 3.33
C ALA A 808 -23.36 33.41 2.57
N GLY A 809 -24.47 34.20 2.51
CA GLY A 809 -24.46 35.50 1.92
C GLY A 809 -24.11 36.59 2.95
N LYS A 810 -24.23 37.88 2.57
CA LYS A 810 -23.94 39.04 3.44
C LYS A 810 -24.93 39.23 4.58
N SER A 811 -26.14 38.73 4.45
CA SER A 811 -27.22 38.90 5.44
C SER A 811 -28.16 37.69 5.51
N GLU A 812 -27.88 36.62 4.82
CA GLU A 812 -28.73 35.45 4.75
C GLU A 812 -27.90 34.17 4.64
N ILE A 813 -28.29 33.17 5.37
CA ILE A 813 -27.72 31.81 5.37
C ILE A 813 -28.77 30.85 4.79
N THR A 814 -28.34 29.93 3.91
CA THR A 814 -29.16 28.81 3.48
C THR A 814 -28.60 27.50 4.10
N ALA A 815 -29.51 26.75 4.71
CA ALA A 815 -29.15 25.52 5.43
C ALA A 815 -30.12 24.37 5.13
N SER A 816 -29.71 23.16 5.45
CA SER A 816 -30.51 21.93 5.34
C SER A 816 -30.95 21.44 6.71
N ALA A 817 -32.26 21.17 6.87
CA ALA A 817 -32.85 20.62 8.09
C ALA A 817 -33.48 19.26 7.83
N THR A 818 -33.25 18.30 8.73
CA THR A 818 -33.74 16.91 8.62
C THR A 818 -34.95 16.62 9.51
N HIS A 819 -35.29 17.48 10.47
CA HIS A 819 -36.40 17.28 11.41
C HIS A 819 -37.08 18.62 11.77
N ASN A 820 -38.31 18.56 12.24
CA ASN A 820 -39.03 19.73 12.74
C ASN A 820 -38.49 20.09 14.11
N GLY A 821 -38.29 21.40 14.38
CA GLY A 821 -37.80 21.88 15.64
C GLY A 821 -37.22 23.28 15.57
N THR A 822 -36.63 23.74 16.66
CA THR A 822 -35.88 24.98 16.71
C THR A 822 -34.42 24.70 16.53
N TYR A 823 -33.79 25.33 15.56
CA TYR A 823 -32.37 25.22 15.23
C TYR A 823 -31.64 26.46 15.67
N PHE A 824 -30.53 26.29 16.33
CA PHE A 824 -29.67 27.39 16.75
C PHE A 824 -28.45 27.47 15.85
N SER A 825 -28.04 28.66 15.52
CA SER A 825 -26.81 28.92 14.74
C SER A 825 -26.11 30.16 15.26
N THR A 826 -24.80 30.13 15.33
CA THR A 826 -23.94 31.27 15.60
C THR A 826 -23.24 31.66 14.29
N VAL A 827 -23.66 32.79 13.73
CA VAL A 827 -23.17 33.30 12.44
C VAL A 827 -22.08 34.35 12.68
N HIS A 828 -20.90 34.12 12.14
CA HIS A 828 -19.82 35.08 12.08
C HIS A 828 -19.91 35.91 10.79
N SER A 829 -19.87 37.22 10.87
CA SER A 829 -19.88 38.13 9.71
C SER A 829 -18.98 39.33 9.96
N GLY A 830 -17.85 39.37 9.33
CA GLY A 830 -16.81 40.37 9.54
C GLY A 830 -16.28 40.36 10.99
N LYS A 831 -16.68 41.34 11.81
CA LYS A 831 -16.32 41.45 13.23
C LYS A 831 -17.47 41.10 14.18
N SER A 832 -18.62 40.74 13.64
CA SER A 832 -19.86 40.50 14.40
C SER A 832 -20.10 39.00 14.53
N GLU A 833 -20.59 38.59 15.67
CA GLU A 833 -21.11 37.25 15.93
C GLU A 833 -22.58 37.36 16.36
N ASN A 834 -23.47 36.68 15.65
CA ASN A 834 -24.91 36.75 15.85
C ASN A 834 -25.45 35.36 16.19
N GLU A 835 -26.15 35.24 17.30
CA GLU A 835 -26.88 34.02 17.64
C GLU A 835 -28.30 34.11 17.05
N ILE A 836 -28.66 33.09 16.26
CA ILE A 836 -29.91 33.02 15.53
C ILE A 836 -30.67 31.77 15.96
N SER A 837 -31.94 31.92 16.19
CA SER A 837 -32.89 30.84 16.42
C SER A 837 -33.86 30.76 15.24
N THR A 838 -33.92 29.62 14.58
CA THR A 838 -34.77 29.40 13.41
C THR A 838 -35.74 28.25 13.68
N VAL A 839 -37.05 28.51 13.55
CA VAL A 839 -38.05 27.44 13.70
C VAL A 839 -38.31 26.79 12.36
N VAL A 840 -38.06 25.50 12.29
CA VAL A 840 -38.32 24.64 11.13
C VAL A 840 -39.53 23.77 11.42
N SER A 841 -40.48 23.80 10.50
CA SER A 841 -41.71 23.01 10.58
C SER A 841 -42.10 22.45 9.21
N GLY A 842 -42.97 21.48 9.19
CA GLY A 842 -43.55 20.93 7.97
C GLY A 842 -42.61 19.98 7.22
N ILE A 843 -41.61 19.38 7.86
CA ILE A 843 -40.87 18.25 7.28
C ILE A 843 -41.69 17.00 7.54
N PRO A 844 -42.14 16.27 6.48
CA PRO A 844 -42.83 15.00 6.66
C PRO A 844 -41.87 13.93 7.24
N ALA A 845 -42.40 12.89 7.85
CA ALA A 845 -41.61 11.73 8.25
C ALA A 845 -41.00 11.03 7.03
N ALA A 846 -39.95 10.23 7.24
CA ALA A 846 -39.42 9.39 6.15
C ALA A 846 -40.54 8.49 5.61
N TYR A 847 -40.68 8.46 4.27
CA TYR A 847 -41.70 7.66 3.58
C TYR A 847 -41.14 6.29 3.23
N GLN A 848 -41.72 5.24 3.79
CA GLN A 848 -41.32 3.86 3.48
C GLN A 848 -42.00 3.40 2.19
N VAL A 849 -41.21 3.02 1.17
CA VAL A 849 -41.70 2.39 -0.06
C VAL A 849 -42.06 0.94 0.25
N SER A 850 -43.36 0.66 0.37
CA SER A 850 -43.90 -0.66 0.76
C SER A 850 -44.99 -1.11 -0.21
N GLY A 851 -45.17 -2.43 -0.28
CA GLY A 851 -46.18 -3.06 -1.16
C GLY A 851 -45.58 -4.29 -1.84
N LYS A 852 -46.23 -4.73 -2.93
CA LYS A 852 -45.82 -5.95 -3.64
C LYS A 852 -44.71 -5.61 -4.66
N TRP A 853 -43.51 -6.06 -4.35
CA TRP A 853 -42.38 -6.00 -5.28
C TRP A 853 -42.42 -7.13 -6.29
N LYS A 854 -42.27 -6.80 -7.58
CA LYS A 854 -41.96 -7.76 -8.61
C LYS A 854 -40.44 -7.92 -8.67
N MET A 855 -39.96 -9.13 -8.43
CA MET A 855 -38.53 -9.47 -8.52
C MET A 855 -38.30 -10.39 -9.71
N GLU A 856 -37.36 -10.04 -10.59
CA GLU A 856 -36.90 -10.84 -11.71
C GLU A 856 -35.39 -10.99 -11.66
N LEU A 857 -34.86 -12.22 -11.70
CA LEU A 857 -33.44 -12.51 -11.70
C LEU A 857 -33.02 -13.06 -13.06
N LYS A 858 -31.99 -12.42 -13.65
CA LYS A 858 -31.37 -12.85 -14.89
C LYS A 858 -29.83 -12.86 -14.66
N GLY A 859 -29.23 -14.02 -14.74
CA GLY A 859 -27.81 -14.21 -14.47
C GLY A 859 -27.13 -15.16 -15.45
N VAL A 860 -25.85 -15.41 -15.17
CA VAL A 860 -25.03 -16.37 -15.91
C VAL A 860 -25.51 -17.77 -15.54
N ASP A 861 -25.83 -18.60 -16.55
CA ASP A 861 -26.26 -19.99 -16.36
C ASP A 861 -27.42 -20.18 -15.35
N PHE A 862 -28.28 -19.17 -15.24
CA PHE A 862 -29.39 -19.17 -14.31
C PHE A 862 -30.74 -19.01 -15.09
N PRO A 863 -31.71 -19.90 -14.90
CA PRO A 863 -33.00 -19.75 -15.56
C PRO A 863 -33.72 -18.49 -15.07
N LEU A 864 -34.48 -17.84 -15.96
CA LEU A 864 -35.23 -16.66 -15.57
C LEU A 864 -36.14 -16.98 -14.38
N PHE A 865 -35.89 -16.32 -13.26
CA PHE A 865 -36.71 -16.45 -12.06
C PHE A 865 -37.56 -15.18 -11.89
N SER A 866 -38.88 -15.36 -11.65
CA SER A 866 -39.78 -14.22 -11.38
C SER A 866 -40.66 -14.54 -10.17
N LYS A 867 -40.78 -13.60 -9.23
CA LYS A 867 -41.58 -13.74 -8.02
C LYS A 867 -42.18 -12.40 -7.61
N GLN A 868 -43.38 -12.39 -7.07
CA GLN A 868 -43.91 -11.27 -6.32
C GLN A 868 -43.73 -11.53 -4.82
N THR A 869 -43.30 -10.51 -4.08
CA THR A 869 -43.05 -10.58 -2.64
C THR A 869 -43.50 -9.30 -1.94
N ASP A 870 -44.06 -9.46 -0.74
CA ASP A 870 -44.44 -8.33 0.11
C ASP A 870 -43.29 -7.84 1.01
N TYR A 871 -42.13 -8.52 1.00
CA TYR A 871 -40.94 -8.17 1.78
C TYR A 871 -39.68 -8.39 0.97
N LEU A 872 -38.70 -7.56 1.26
CA LEU A 872 -37.33 -7.65 0.69
C LEU A 872 -36.47 -8.58 1.56
N TYR A 873 -35.64 -9.40 0.91
CA TYR A 873 -34.80 -10.38 1.59
C TYR A 873 -33.53 -10.68 0.77
N SER A 874 -32.53 -11.25 1.42
CA SER A 874 -31.31 -11.64 0.72
C SER A 874 -31.53 -12.90 -0.13
N TRP A 875 -31.07 -12.90 -1.38
CA TRP A 875 -31.16 -14.05 -2.29
C TRP A 875 -30.54 -15.32 -1.71
N VAL A 876 -29.54 -15.19 -0.80
CA VAL A 876 -28.88 -16.36 -0.19
C VAL A 876 -29.74 -17.07 0.85
N ASP A 877 -30.80 -16.42 1.31
CA ASP A 877 -31.74 -17.00 2.28
C ASP A 877 -32.79 -17.92 1.62
N ASP A 878 -33.02 -17.77 0.29
CA ASP A 878 -33.94 -18.60 -0.48
C ASP A 878 -33.15 -19.68 -1.26
N PRO A 879 -33.42 -20.98 -1.03
CA PRO A 879 -32.75 -22.07 -1.76
C PRO A 879 -32.80 -21.98 -3.29
N LEU A 880 -33.84 -21.35 -3.85
CA LEU A 880 -34.00 -21.20 -5.29
C LEU A 880 -33.11 -20.10 -5.89
N THR A 881 -32.68 -19.14 -5.09
CA THR A 881 -31.93 -17.99 -5.57
C THR A 881 -30.53 -17.85 -4.96
N ARG A 882 -30.17 -18.68 -3.96
CA ARG A 882 -28.91 -18.53 -3.22
C ARG A 882 -27.64 -18.59 -4.09
N ASN A 883 -27.68 -19.34 -5.15
CA ASN A 883 -26.54 -19.51 -6.07
C ASN A 883 -26.62 -18.56 -7.29
N PHE A 884 -27.54 -17.62 -7.28
CA PHE A 884 -27.68 -16.64 -8.35
C PHE A 884 -26.51 -15.63 -8.36
N SER A 885 -25.87 -15.47 -9.50
CA SER A 885 -24.93 -14.38 -9.78
C SER A 885 -25.39 -13.64 -11.04
N GLY A 886 -25.55 -12.32 -10.92
CA GLY A 886 -26.09 -11.50 -11.99
C GLY A 886 -26.82 -10.27 -11.49
N THR A 887 -27.74 -9.75 -12.31
CA THR A 887 -28.55 -8.58 -11.98
C THR A 887 -29.98 -8.98 -11.71
N GLY A 888 -30.46 -8.64 -10.52
CA GLY A 888 -31.87 -8.76 -10.13
C GLY A 888 -32.60 -7.44 -10.34
N ARG A 889 -33.75 -7.49 -10.97
CA ARG A 889 -34.63 -6.35 -11.22
C ARG A 889 -35.79 -6.37 -10.24
N TYR A 890 -35.90 -5.33 -9.44
CA TYR A 890 -37.00 -5.10 -8.52
C TYR A 890 -37.87 -3.96 -9.05
N GLU A 891 -39.19 -4.13 -9.05
CA GLU A 891 -40.13 -3.13 -9.52
C GLU A 891 -41.33 -3.01 -8.59
N ILE A 892 -41.70 -1.77 -8.26
CA ILE A 892 -42.92 -1.45 -7.51
C ILE A 892 -43.50 -0.12 -7.94
N SER A 893 -44.86 -0.03 -7.90
CA SER A 893 -45.59 1.24 -7.98
C SER A 893 -46.05 1.64 -6.58
N PHE A 894 -45.91 2.93 -6.26
CA PHE A 894 -46.29 3.48 -4.96
C PHE A 894 -46.78 4.92 -5.08
N LYS A 895 -47.53 5.43 -4.08
CA LYS A 895 -48.11 6.74 -4.13
C LYS A 895 -47.40 7.70 -3.16
N VAL A 896 -46.88 8.80 -3.68
CA VAL A 896 -46.27 9.85 -2.87
C VAL A 896 -47.29 10.92 -2.57
N PRO A 897 -47.58 11.26 -1.29
CA PRO A 897 -48.46 12.31 -0.90
C PRO A 897 -47.95 13.71 -1.32
N SER A 898 -48.88 14.65 -1.55
CA SER A 898 -48.55 16.04 -1.97
C SER A 898 -47.64 16.78 -0.97
N GLU A 899 -47.69 16.41 0.31
CA GLU A 899 -46.87 17.03 1.36
C GLU A 899 -45.36 16.81 1.18
N TYR A 900 -44.96 15.82 0.37
CA TYR A 900 -43.54 15.59 0.01
C TYR A 900 -43.11 16.41 -1.20
N ILE A 901 -44.06 16.87 -2.06
CA ILE A 901 -43.77 17.55 -3.32
C ILE A 901 -43.86 19.06 -3.10
N ARG A 902 -42.92 19.62 -2.34
CA ARG A 902 -42.85 21.04 -2.07
C ARG A 902 -41.50 21.59 -2.48
N LYS A 903 -41.49 22.85 -2.97
CA LYS A 903 -40.28 23.50 -3.52
C LYS A 903 -39.12 23.56 -2.54
N GLU A 904 -39.42 23.71 -1.25
CA GLU A 904 -38.43 23.78 -0.18
C GLU A 904 -37.92 22.42 0.29
N LEU A 905 -38.45 21.30 -0.22
CA LEU A 905 -38.00 19.96 0.12
C LEU A 905 -37.12 19.39 -0.97
N LYS A 906 -35.99 18.81 -0.57
CA LYS A 906 -35.21 17.87 -1.34
C LYS A 906 -35.56 16.47 -0.86
N LEU A 907 -35.66 15.52 -1.79
CA LEU A 907 -36.01 14.13 -1.48
C LEU A 907 -34.88 13.19 -1.85
N PHE A 908 -34.43 12.43 -0.88
CA PHE A 908 -33.36 11.45 -1.05
C PHE A 908 -33.90 10.04 -0.91
N LEU A 909 -33.54 9.16 -1.84
CA LEU A 909 -33.83 7.74 -1.77
C LEU A 909 -32.72 7.03 -1.02
N ASP A 910 -33.09 6.34 0.04
CA ASP A 910 -32.24 5.41 0.79
C ASP A 910 -32.73 3.97 0.51
N LEU A 911 -31.88 3.13 -0.06
CA LEU A 911 -32.19 1.73 -0.38
C LEU A 911 -32.01 0.80 0.84
N GLY A 912 -31.54 1.33 1.96
CA GLY A 912 -31.14 0.51 3.11
C GLY A 912 -30.02 -0.47 2.76
N LYS A 913 -30.16 -1.73 3.13
CA LYS A 913 -29.13 -2.73 2.83
C LYS A 913 -29.29 -3.27 1.41
N VAL A 914 -28.20 -3.19 0.65
CA VAL A 914 -28.10 -3.69 -0.74
C VAL A 914 -26.95 -4.69 -0.80
N GLY A 915 -27.17 -5.80 -1.49
CA GLY A 915 -26.14 -6.82 -1.74
C GLY A 915 -25.36 -6.52 -3.01
N ASN A 916 -24.57 -5.52 -2.97
CA ASN A 916 -23.50 -4.89 -3.72
C ASN A 916 -23.90 -3.60 -4.45
N VAL A 917 -24.09 -3.61 -5.76
CA VAL A 917 -24.36 -2.39 -6.54
C VAL A 917 -25.84 -2.29 -6.86
N ALA A 918 -26.41 -1.09 -6.77
CA ALA A 918 -27.80 -0.85 -7.19
C ALA A 918 -27.91 0.38 -8.10
N GLU A 919 -28.45 0.18 -9.27
CA GLU A 919 -28.85 1.25 -10.20
C GLU A 919 -30.34 1.51 -10.05
N VAL A 920 -30.74 2.78 -9.98
CA VAL A 920 -32.14 3.15 -9.72
C VAL A 920 -32.73 3.94 -10.88
N ILE A 921 -33.90 3.51 -11.32
CA ILE A 921 -34.72 4.19 -12.32
C ILE A 921 -36.05 4.56 -11.65
N LEU A 922 -36.37 5.86 -11.60
CA LEU A 922 -37.62 6.36 -11.03
C LEU A 922 -38.42 7.10 -12.13
N ASN A 923 -39.64 6.64 -12.41
CA ASN A 923 -40.48 7.23 -13.46
C ASN A 923 -39.73 7.34 -14.82
N ASP A 924 -39.06 6.24 -15.20
CA ASP A 924 -38.26 6.09 -16.44
C ASP A 924 -37.01 7.00 -16.51
N GLN A 925 -36.63 7.66 -15.43
CA GLN A 925 -35.39 8.44 -15.31
C GLN A 925 -34.37 7.68 -14.48
N ASN A 926 -33.16 7.51 -15.00
CA ASN A 926 -32.04 7.00 -14.20
C ASN A 926 -31.63 8.07 -13.18
N VAL A 927 -31.81 7.79 -11.89
CA VAL A 927 -31.52 8.72 -10.80
C VAL A 927 -30.16 8.45 -10.16
N GLY A 928 -29.47 7.41 -10.57
CA GLY A 928 -28.09 7.14 -10.15
C GLY A 928 -27.83 5.69 -9.74
N THR A 929 -26.62 5.48 -9.27
CA THR A 929 -26.11 4.16 -8.83
C THR A 929 -25.52 4.29 -7.43
N THR A 930 -25.91 3.40 -6.53
CA THR A 930 -25.24 3.20 -5.23
C THR A 930 -24.32 1.99 -5.29
N TRP A 931 -23.08 2.14 -4.86
CA TRP A 931 -22.08 1.07 -4.84
C TRP A 931 -21.26 1.04 -3.54
N MET A 932 -21.56 2.00 -2.65
CA MET A 932 -21.07 2.08 -1.29
C MET A 932 -22.26 2.08 -0.34
N ARG A 933 -22.13 1.46 0.83
CA ARG A 933 -23.17 1.52 1.87
C ARG A 933 -23.39 2.97 2.37
N GLY A 934 -24.60 3.31 2.75
CA GLY A 934 -24.97 4.63 3.23
C GLY A 934 -25.15 5.69 2.13
N GLN A 935 -24.87 5.40 0.86
CA GLN A 935 -25.14 6.32 -0.24
C GLN A 935 -26.63 6.50 -0.45
N LYS A 936 -27.05 7.77 -0.64
CA LYS A 936 -28.43 8.16 -0.93
C LYS A 936 -28.50 8.88 -2.27
N LEU A 937 -29.59 8.71 -3.00
CA LEU A 937 -29.78 9.31 -4.33
C LEU A 937 -30.75 10.47 -4.25
N ASP A 938 -30.40 11.63 -4.79
CA ASP A 938 -31.32 12.76 -4.93
C ASP A 938 -32.37 12.45 -6.01
N ILE A 939 -33.60 12.27 -5.58
CA ILE A 939 -34.75 11.96 -6.45
C ILE A 939 -35.69 13.15 -6.61
N THR A 940 -35.36 14.31 -6.10
CA THR A 940 -36.23 15.52 -6.04
C THR A 940 -36.85 15.84 -7.38
N LYS A 941 -36.11 15.72 -8.47
CA LYS A 941 -36.58 16.05 -9.83
C LYS A 941 -37.37 14.91 -10.52
N ALA A 942 -37.18 13.67 -10.04
CA ALA A 942 -37.76 12.48 -10.69
C ALA A 942 -39.06 12.01 -10.02
N VAL A 943 -39.26 12.30 -8.74
CA VAL A 943 -40.49 11.96 -7.99
C VAL A 943 -41.59 12.93 -8.27
N LYS A 944 -42.85 12.48 -8.25
CA LYS A 944 -44.05 13.28 -8.47
C LYS A 944 -45.15 12.97 -7.44
N GLU A 945 -46.12 13.86 -7.28
CA GLU A 945 -47.34 13.60 -6.52
C GLU A 945 -48.12 12.43 -7.13
N GLY A 946 -48.69 11.59 -6.27
CA GLY A 946 -49.47 10.43 -6.70
C GLY A 946 -48.61 9.25 -7.13
N GLU A 947 -49.02 8.55 -8.19
CA GLU A 947 -48.40 7.31 -8.65
C GLU A 947 -46.97 7.53 -9.15
N ASN A 948 -46.01 6.79 -8.57
CA ASN A 948 -44.63 6.68 -8.99
C ASN A 948 -44.28 5.20 -9.23
N LYS A 949 -43.38 4.96 -10.14
CA LYS A 949 -42.84 3.62 -10.44
C LYS A 949 -41.33 3.64 -10.25
N ILE A 950 -40.82 2.77 -9.38
CA ILE A 950 -39.37 2.61 -9.17
C ILE A 950 -38.94 1.23 -9.68
N VAL A 951 -37.79 1.22 -10.32
CA VAL A 951 -37.05 0.02 -10.70
C VAL A 951 -35.66 0.10 -10.05
N VAL A 952 -35.28 -0.96 -9.35
CA VAL A 952 -33.95 -1.11 -8.74
C VAL A 952 -33.28 -2.31 -9.37
N LEU A 953 -32.16 -2.09 -10.05
CA LEU A 953 -31.31 -3.14 -10.63
C LEU A 953 -30.17 -3.44 -9.65
N VAL A 954 -30.21 -4.59 -8.99
CA VAL A 954 -29.19 -4.98 -8.03
C VAL A 954 -28.28 -6.03 -8.63
N THR A 955 -26.97 -5.79 -8.59
CA THR A 955 -25.94 -6.69 -9.08
C THR A 955 -25.08 -7.19 -7.92
N ASN A 956 -24.93 -8.51 -7.80
CA ASN A 956 -24.10 -9.13 -6.76
C ASN A 956 -22.70 -9.50 -7.28
N THR A 957 -22.08 -10.56 -6.77
CA THR A 957 -20.75 -11.07 -7.15
C THR A 957 -20.86 -12.47 -7.74
N LEU A 958 -19.79 -12.94 -8.40
CA LEU A 958 -19.73 -14.29 -8.99
C LEU A 958 -19.65 -15.42 -7.97
N ILE A 959 -19.28 -15.15 -6.73
CA ILE A 959 -19.04 -16.18 -5.71
C ILE A 959 -20.26 -17.09 -5.48
N ASN A 960 -21.48 -16.55 -5.62
CA ASN A 960 -22.69 -17.33 -5.42
C ASN A 960 -22.81 -18.46 -6.45
N LEU A 961 -22.54 -18.17 -7.73
CA LEU A 961 -22.51 -19.15 -8.81
C LEU A 961 -21.35 -20.14 -8.64
N ILE A 962 -20.14 -19.61 -8.44
CA ILE A 962 -18.91 -20.42 -8.35
C ILE A 962 -18.98 -21.38 -7.16
N SER A 963 -19.54 -20.95 -6.02
CA SER A 963 -19.69 -21.80 -4.84
C SER A 963 -20.58 -23.05 -5.08
N ALA A 964 -21.47 -22.99 -6.05
CA ALA A 964 -22.35 -24.12 -6.41
C ALA A 964 -21.65 -25.14 -7.32
N MET A 965 -20.53 -24.76 -7.92
CA MET A 965 -19.80 -25.64 -8.85
C MET A 965 -19.01 -26.69 -8.09
N LYS A 966 -18.79 -27.83 -8.72
CA LYS A 966 -17.92 -28.91 -8.23
C LYS A 966 -16.66 -29.04 -9.06
N GLU A 967 -16.74 -28.61 -10.31
CA GLU A 967 -15.67 -28.61 -11.29
C GLU A 967 -15.85 -27.45 -12.27
N ALA A 968 -14.78 -27.02 -12.89
CA ALA A 968 -14.83 -26.00 -13.92
C ALA A 968 -15.59 -26.53 -15.16
N PRO A 969 -16.48 -25.75 -15.78
CA PRO A 969 -17.14 -26.15 -17.00
C PRO A 969 -16.12 -26.56 -18.09
N PRO A 970 -16.37 -27.59 -18.88
CA PRO A 970 -15.50 -27.98 -19.98
C PRO A 970 -15.42 -26.86 -21.03
N VAL A 971 -14.34 -26.83 -21.79
CA VAL A 971 -14.26 -26.01 -22.99
C VAL A 971 -15.28 -26.55 -24.00
N SER A 972 -16.02 -25.66 -24.67
CA SER A 972 -17.01 -26.07 -25.67
C SER A 972 -16.38 -26.84 -26.86
N GLU A 973 -17.06 -27.82 -27.44
CA GLU A 973 -16.50 -28.76 -28.42
C GLU A 973 -15.86 -28.06 -29.64
N ASP A 974 -16.41 -26.94 -30.07
CA ASP A 974 -15.87 -26.12 -31.16
C ASP A 974 -14.54 -25.46 -30.84
N LEU A 975 -14.23 -25.20 -29.54
CA LEU A 975 -13.01 -24.59 -29.06
C LEU A 975 -11.97 -25.62 -28.58
N VAL A 976 -12.32 -26.87 -28.35
CA VAL A 976 -11.40 -27.95 -27.97
C VAL A 976 -10.20 -28.08 -28.88
N PRO A 977 -10.33 -27.96 -30.24
CA PRO A 977 -9.13 -28.01 -31.10
C PRO A 977 -8.07 -26.95 -30.76
N GLU A 978 -8.50 -25.75 -30.34
CA GLU A 978 -7.66 -24.58 -30.05
C GLU A 978 -7.10 -24.61 -28.62
N PHE A 979 -7.94 -24.85 -27.61
CA PHE A 979 -7.59 -24.71 -26.20
C PHE A 979 -7.42 -26.03 -25.43
N GLY A 980 -7.92 -27.16 -25.94
CA GLY A 980 -8.00 -28.45 -25.22
C GLY A 980 -9.26 -28.56 -24.38
N ARG A 981 -9.43 -29.67 -23.63
CA ARG A 981 -10.65 -29.95 -22.85
C ARG A 981 -10.55 -29.55 -21.39
N GLY A 982 -9.36 -29.57 -20.81
CA GLY A 982 -9.15 -29.48 -19.37
C GLY A 982 -8.50 -28.19 -18.91
N ALA A 983 -8.64 -27.95 -17.61
CA ALA A 983 -7.86 -26.97 -16.88
C ALA A 983 -6.55 -27.56 -16.43
N VAL A 984 -5.47 -26.82 -16.55
CA VAL A 984 -4.23 -27.15 -15.89
C VAL A 984 -4.37 -26.89 -14.39
N LYS A 985 -3.60 -27.57 -13.57
CA LYS A 985 -3.61 -27.75 -12.12
C LYS A 985 -3.79 -26.48 -11.24
N TYR A 986 -3.74 -25.28 -11.81
CA TYR A 986 -3.93 -23.99 -11.10
C TYR A 986 -5.38 -23.63 -10.77
N GLU A 987 -6.34 -24.43 -11.22
CA GLU A 987 -7.75 -24.10 -11.23
C GLU A 987 -8.62 -24.91 -10.27
N ILE A 988 -8.09 -25.51 -9.22
CA ILE A 988 -9.00 -26.00 -8.17
C ILE A 988 -9.39 -24.77 -7.35
N PRO A 989 -10.52 -24.15 -7.61
CA PRO A 989 -10.90 -22.94 -6.92
C PRO A 989 -11.20 -23.29 -5.47
N ARG A 990 -10.59 -22.57 -4.56
CA ARG A 990 -10.96 -22.55 -3.13
C ARG A 990 -12.44 -22.18 -2.96
N GLU A 991 -12.98 -21.55 -3.99
CA GLU A 991 -14.33 -21.01 -4.03
C GLU A 991 -15.42 -22.07 -4.23
N PHE A 992 -15.08 -23.27 -4.71
CA PHE A 992 -16.05 -24.35 -4.82
C PHE A 992 -16.52 -24.79 -3.42
N GLY A 993 -17.83 -24.73 -3.20
CA GLY A 993 -18.42 -25.00 -1.90
C GLY A 993 -18.25 -23.90 -0.85
N PHE A 994 -17.77 -22.71 -1.24
CA PHE A 994 -17.55 -21.57 -0.33
C PHE A 994 -18.79 -21.21 0.50
N LYS A 995 -18.59 -21.00 1.79
CA LYS A 995 -19.62 -20.57 2.77
C LYS A 995 -18.98 -19.79 3.91
N PRO A 996 -19.73 -18.81 4.52
CA PRO A 996 -21.06 -18.36 4.14
C PRO A 996 -21.05 -17.48 2.89
N LEU A 997 -22.10 -17.54 2.07
CA LEU A 997 -22.26 -16.63 0.93
C LEU A 997 -22.58 -15.23 1.42
N PRO A 998 -22.06 -14.17 0.76
CA PRO A 998 -22.35 -12.78 1.10
C PRO A 998 -23.81 -12.45 0.81
N ALA A 999 -24.39 -11.55 1.63
CA ALA A 999 -25.74 -11.07 1.41
C ALA A 999 -25.89 -10.48 0.01
N SER A 1000 -26.95 -10.81 -0.70
CA SER A 1000 -27.16 -10.47 -2.10
C SER A 1000 -28.59 -9.98 -2.34
N GLY A 1001 -28.79 -9.02 -3.25
CA GLY A 1001 -30.11 -8.49 -3.60
C GLY A 1001 -30.50 -7.23 -2.84
N LEU A 1002 -31.72 -6.76 -3.05
CA LEU A 1002 -32.32 -5.64 -2.33
C LEU A 1002 -32.90 -6.17 -1.01
N ILE A 1003 -32.35 -5.72 0.11
CA ILE A 1003 -32.76 -6.18 1.44
C ILE A 1003 -33.56 -5.09 2.16
N GLY A 1004 -33.30 -3.81 1.84
CA GLY A 1004 -34.06 -2.66 2.35
C GLY A 1004 -33.75 -2.32 3.80
N PRO A 1005 -34.64 -1.55 4.49
CA PRO A 1005 -35.85 -0.94 3.96
C PRO A 1005 -35.58 0.16 2.93
N VAL A 1006 -36.45 0.29 1.92
CA VAL A 1006 -36.38 1.38 0.94
C VAL A 1006 -37.20 2.57 1.44
N GLN A 1007 -36.57 3.74 1.55
CA GLN A 1007 -37.18 4.93 2.14
C GLN A 1007 -36.89 6.19 1.31
N ILE A 1008 -37.87 7.13 1.30
CA ILE A 1008 -37.68 8.49 0.81
C ILE A 1008 -37.53 9.40 2.02
N ILE A 1009 -36.38 10.08 2.09
CA ILE A 1009 -36.02 10.96 3.21
C ILE A 1009 -36.17 12.40 2.75
N PRO A 1010 -37.11 13.17 3.31
CA PRO A 1010 -37.25 14.61 3.01
C PRO A 1010 -36.23 15.42 3.81
N ILE A 1011 -35.58 16.37 3.13
CA ILE A 1011 -34.71 17.39 3.74
C ILE A 1011 -35.23 18.77 3.34
N LYS A 1012 -35.46 19.65 4.32
CA LYS A 1012 -35.93 21.00 4.06
C LYS A 1012 -34.77 21.96 3.88
N VAL A 1013 -34.80 22.72 2.80
CA VAL A 1013 -33.93 23.86 2.57
C VAL A 1013 -34.55 25.07 3.23
N VAL A 1014 -33.81 25.73 4.11
CA VAL A 1014 -34.26 26.85 4.94
C VAL A 1014 -33.30 28.03 4.77
N SER A 1015 -33.83 29.20 4.51
CA SER A 1015 -33.05 30.44 4.52
C SER A 1015 -33.43 31.27 5.74
N PHE A 1016 -32.45 31.83 6.43
CA PHE A 1016 -32.67 32.73 7.58
C PHE A 1016 -31.70 33.92 7.55
N LYS A 1017 -32.16 35.05 8.08
CA LYS A 1017 -31.39 36.30 8.15
C LYS A 1017 -30.66 36.39 9.49
N PHE A 1018 -29.55 37.13 9.51
CA PHE A 1018 -28.75 37.38 10.69
C PHE A 1018 -28.28 38.82 10.78
#